data_0547c3afeb9a050a1b74206431f22f6b
#
_entry.id   0547c3afeb9a050a1b74206431f22f6b
#
_cell.length_a   1.000
_cell.length_b   1.000
_cell.length_c   1.000
_cell.angle_alpha   90.00
_cell.angle_beta   90.00
_cell.angle_gamma   90.00
#
_symmetry.space_group_name_H-M   'P 1'
#
loop_
_entity.id
_entity.type
_entity.pdbx_description
1 polymer ?
#
loop_
_entity_poly.entity_id
_entity_poly.type
_entity_poly.pdbx_seq_one_letter_code
_entity_poly.pdbx_strand_id
1 'polypeptide(L)'
;MAVNSTSNGARFRIYALSGLLCLWLLAICLRLIYLQIFCYGDFERRAQHQQQRSFDLSAKRGVIYDRAGRELAMSIQVDSAFIVPSETPDLANTVSLISRITQDDPRVVLADCRAHKTFCWVARKADAEVIDRIRALNLQGIHFQKEAKRFYPKRELAAQVLGYVGTDDQGLSGLERQFNSQLQGKPGKLMISVDARKRWFASVEKEPEAGSSVVLTIDQNIQYIAERELERGMEETHAIAGTVIVENPHTGEILALTNRPTFNPNIRREIKNEALKDRAVSDVYEPGSTFKMVTISAGLEEKVTRPDEMFDCQMGSIVINGMRIRDSKPHGMLSVADIIAESSDVGAIKVALRLGDERFYRYIRAFGFGQQTGVELPGETRGLTKPVERWSKVSIGAISMGQEIGISPMQLAGLISTIANDGVHVPPRIVAGTIAPQKAFQNNPQTIAFQPVEGTRVISSLTAAQMRQMLQGVVLHGTGRKAILEGYSSAGKTGTAQKVDPATGAYSKTKYVASFAGFAPINDPQIAVVVILDSAVGLHQGGQVSAPIFQRVMQQTLEYLHVPHDVQLPANRQVLLARRDVPEASLEEGAPDHLGANLEMAEASEAPIGPLSAKTEPIHQQVVPAALITKVAEQPGKMSAADSASSAPSMPALSSENLAPPKLPAGGTVVLDVEEGGIEMPSFLGKTLRSAMEAAQDAGFDLDAIGSGVAREQLPAPGAHVAAGSRVVVRFGR
;
A
#
# COMPACT_ATOMS: atom_id res chain seq x y z
N MET A 1 2.83 -21.91 119.22
CA MET A 1 3.92 -21.79 118.30
C MET A 1 3.60 -22.65 117.04
N ALA A 2 3.01 -22.10 115.99
CA ALA A 2 2.88 -22.73 114.67
C ALA A 2 2.09 -21.83 113.70
N VAL A 3 2.57 -20.63 113.35
CA VAL A 3 1.88 -19.78 112.31
C VAL A 3 2.88 -19.26 111.25
N ASN A 4 4.15 -19.64 111.26
CA ASN A 4 5.15 -19.02 110.39
C ASN A 4 5.67 -19.88 109.19
N SER A 5 5.12 -21.08 108.96
CA SER A 5 5.67 -21.92 107.84
C SER A 5 4.85 -21.84 106.50
N THR A 6 3.64 -21.33 106.53
CA THR A 6 2.78 -21.25 105.33
C THR A 6 3.00 -20.01 104.45
N SER A 7 3.64 -18.95 105.02
CA SER A 7 3.86 -17.69 104.28
C SER A 7 5.00 -17.75 103.26
N ASN A 8 6.07 -18.57 103.51
CA ASN A 8 7.19 -18.69 102.59
C ASN A 8 6.87 -19.49 101.38
N GLY A 9 6.04 -20.54 101.49
CA GLY A 9 5.61 -21.33 100.30
C GLY A 9 4.70 -20.57 99.37
N ALA A 10 3.83 -19.68 99.94
CA ALA A 10 2.97 -18.81 99.12
C ALA A 10 3.79 -17.73 98.36
N ARG A 11 4.78 -17.12 99.05
CA ARG A 11 5.70 -16.12 98.45
C ARG A 11 6.55 -16.77 97.34
N PHE A 12 7.09 -17.96 97.52
CA PHE A 12 7.84 -18.68 96.49
C PHE A 12 6.97 -18.94 95.26
N ARG A 13 5.73 -19.40 95.46
CA ARG A 13 4.81 -19.66 94.31
C ARG A 13 4.50 -18.36 93.59
N ILE A 14 4.31 -17.22 94.31
CA ILE A 14 4.07 -15.93 93.67
C ILE A 14 5.32 -15.48 92.84
N TYR A 15 6.52 -15.58 93.43
CA TYR A 15 7.77 -15.26 92.68
C TYR A 15 8.03 -16.19 91.53
N ALA A 16 7.70 -17.45 91.64
CA ALA A 16 7.87 -18.45 90.56
C ALA A 16 6.85 -18.12 89.42
N LEU A 17 5.56 -17.82 89.76
CA LEU A 17 4.56 -17.38 88.79
C LEU A 17 4.91 -16.04 88.13
N SER A 18 5.40 -15.05 88.92
CA SER A 18 5.86 -13.77 88.39
C SER A 18 7.06 -13.93 87.45
N GLY A 19 8.06 -14.80 87.82
CA GLY A 19 9.19 -15.12 86.99
C GLY A 19 8.77 -15.79 85.67
N LEU A 20 7.79 -16.73 85.72
CA LEU A 20 7.27 -17.40 84.53
C LEU A 20 6.51 -16.39 83.64
N LEU A 21 5.74 -15.46 84.22
CA LEU A 21 5.05 -14.43 83.49
C LEU A 21 6.04 -13.44 82.79
N CYS A 22 7.12 -13.04 83.52
CA CYS A 22 8.15 -12.19 82.95
C CYS A 22 8.88 -12.90 81.78
N LEU A 23 9.19 -14.18 81.91
CA LEU A 23 9.83 -14.99 80.88
C LEU A 23 8.94 -15.15 79.66
N TRP A 24 7.61 -15.32 79.90
CA TRP A 24 6.62 -15.37 78.82
C TRP A 24 6.48 -14.02 78.11
N LEU A 25 6.43 -12.90 78.85
CA LEU A 25 6.43 -11.54 78.30
C LEU A 25 7.70 -11.26 77.49
N LEU A 26 8.88 -11.68 78.02
CA LEU A 26 10.13 -11.56 77.29
C LEU A 26 10.11 -12.34 75.99
N ALA A 27 9.58 -13.56 75.99
CA ALA A 27 9.43 -14.38 74.78
C ALA A 27 8.51 -13.73 73.76
N ILE A 28 7.39 -13.09 74.21
CA ILE A 28 6.52 -12.33 73.33
C ILE A 28 7.24 -11.11 72.76
N CYS A 29 7.98 -10.36 73.56
CA CYS A 29 8.74 -9.20 73.08
C CYS A 29 9.78 -9.62 72.03
N LEU A 30 10.54 -10.66 72.33
CA LEU A 30 11.51 -11.17 71.35
C LEU A 30 10.86 -11.66 70.07
N ARG A 31 9.68 -12.29 70.17
CA ARG A 31 8.90 -12.71 69.00
C ARG A 31 8.35 -11.53 68.19
N LEU A 32 7.87 -10.48 68.88
CA LEU A 32 7.44 -9.27 68.24
C LEU A 32 8.59 -8.55 67.53
N ILE A 33 9.76 -8.44 68.16
CA ILE A 33 10.96 -7.88 67.54
C ILE A 33 11.32 -8.67 66.30
N TYR A 34 11.33 -10.00 66.39
CA TYR A 34 11.61 -10.88 65.27
C TYR A 34 10.60 -10.65 64.10
N LEU A 35 9.30 -10.58 64.38
CA LEU A 35 8.24 -10.37 63.37
C LEU A 35 8.29 -8.96 62.78
N GLN A 36 8.55 -7.93 63.63
CA GLN A 36 8.49 -6.52 63.19
C GLN A 36 9.79 -6.02 62.56
N ILE A 37 10.94 -6.63 62.88
CA ILE A 37 12.24 -6.20 62.32
C ILE A 37 12.72 -7.17 61.25
N PHE A 38 12.80 -8.45 61.60
CA PHE A 38 13.42 -9.44 60.70
C PHE A 38 12.45 -9.96 59.62
N CYS A 39 11.15 -10.10 59.96
CA CYS A 39 10.13 -10.59 59.03
C CYS A 39 9.31 -9.46 58.38
N TYR A 40 9.54 -8.18 58.73
CA TYR A 40 8.77 -7.04 58.24
C TYR A 40 8.73 -7.00 56.73
N GLY A 41 9.86 -7.08 56.03
CA GLY A 41 9.93 -7.01 54.57
C GLY A 41 9.22 -8.17 53.83
N ASP A 42 9.17 -9.36 54.48
CA ASP A 42 8.45 -10.51 53.93
C ASP A 42 6.95 -10.40 54.11
N PHE A 43 6.51 -9.88 55.27
CA PHE A 43 5.09 -9.63 55.52
C PHE A 43 4.58 -8.47 54.72
N GLU A 44 5.36 -7.40 54.58
CA GLU A 44 5.02 -6.27 53.70
C GLU A 44 4.85 -6.71 52.25
N ARG A 45 5.80 -7.49 51.70
CA ARG A 45 5.67 -8.07 50.35
C ARG A 45 4.42 -8.94 50.19
N ARG A 46 4.14 -9.80 51.21
CA ARG A 46 2.93 -10.65 51.18
C ARG A 46 1.64 -9.82 51.25
N ALA A 47 1.60 -8.75 52.07
CA ALA A 47 0.48 -7.85 52.17
C ALA A 47 0.27 -7.08 50.87
N GLN A 48 1.36 -6.58 50.28
CA GLN A 48 1.30 -5.92 48.95
C GLN A 48 0.78 -6.88 47.86
N HIS A 49 1.30 -8.11 47.78
CA HIS A 49 0.80 -9.11 46.81
C HIS A 49 -0.68 -9.50 47.06
N GLN A 50 -1.17 -9.41 48.28
CA GLN A 50 -2.54 -9.78 48.60
C GLN A 50 -3.53 -8.62 48.40
N GLN A 51 -3.08 -7.38 48.51
CA GLN A 51 -3.91 -6.16 48.43
C GLN A 51 -3.77 -5.42 47.11
N GLN A 52 -2.69 -5.65 46.35
CA GLN A 52 -2.39 -4.96 45.10
C GLN A 52 -2.51 -5.91 43.91
N ARG A 53 -3.27 -5.46 42.92
CA ARG A 53 -3.34 -6.11 41.61
C ARG A 53 -2.81 -5.15 40.57
N SER A 54 -1.80 -5.58 39.82
CA SER A 54 -1.28 -4.82 38.69
C SER A 54 -1.96 -5.29 37.39
N PHE A 55 -2.44 -4.36 36.62
CA PHE A 55 -2.99 -4.59 35.29
C PHE A 55 -2.13 -3.85 34.27
N ASP A 56 -1.81 -4.52 33.18
CA ASP A 56 -1.13 -3.90 32.07
C ASP A 56 -2.11 -3.01 31.32
N LEU A 57 -1.76 -1.72 31.18
CA LEU A 57 -2.48 -0.78 30.34
C LEU A 57 -1.92 -0.86 28.93
N SER A 58 -2.74 -1.24 27.98
CA SER A 58 -2.35 -1.32 26.57
C SER A 58 -1.91 0.05 26.07
N ALA A 59 -0.72 0.13 25.48
CA ALA A 59 -0.26 1.33 24.81
C ALA A 59 -1.07 1.56 23.52
N LYS A 60 -1.25 2.82 23.15
CA LYS A 60 -1.84 3.16 21.85
C LYS A 60 -0.84 2.80 20.75
N ARG A 61 -1.22 1.89 19.85
CA ARG A 61 -0.39 1.50 18.72
C ARG A 61 -0.23 2.67 17.73
N GLY A 62 0.98 2.88 17.22
CA GLY A 62 1.31 3.94 16.26
C GLY A 62 0.45 3.87 15.00
N VAL A 63 0.24 4.99 14.35
CA VAL A 63 -0.55 5.11 13.12
C VAL A 63 0.32 4.73 11.91
N ILE A 64 -0.26 4.10 10.90
CA ILE A 64 0.37 3.92 9.60
C ILE A 64 -0.27 4.92 8.64
N TYR A 65 0.54 5.80 8.07
CA TYR A 65 0.13 6.83 7.15
C TYR A 65 0.56 6.49 5.72
N ASP A 66 -0.18 6.99 4.74
CA ASP A 66 0.29 7.06 3.37
C ASP A 66 1.31 8.22 3.19
N ARG A 67 1.84 8.41 1.97
CA ARG A 67 2.82 9.47 1.66
C ARG A 67 2.28 10.89 1.87
N ALA A 68 0.96 11.08 1.79
CA ALA A 68 0.29 12.36 2.00
C ALA A 68 -0.18 12.58 3.45
N GLY A 69 0.15 11.66 4.38
CA GLY A 69 -0.25 11.76 5.79
C GLY A 69 -1.68 11.29 6.07
N ARG A 70 -2.34 10.60 5.13
CA ARG A 70 -3.67 10.02 5.33
C ARG A 70 -3.57 8.70 6.10
N GLU A 71 -4.47 8.48 7.04
CA GLU A 71 -4.44 7.30 7.91
C GLU A 71 -4.89 6.04 7.16
N LEU A 72 -3.98 5.05 7.08
CA LEU A 72 -4.25 3.72 6.53
C LEU A 72 -4.56 2.70 7.62
N ALA A 73 -3.94 2.83 8.80
CA ALA A 73 -4.22 2.02 9.98
C ALA A 73 -4.06 2.86 11.26
N MET A 74 -5.06 2.84 12.12
CA MET A 74 -5.10 3.62 13.37
C MET A 74 -5.69 2.78 14.51
N SER A 75 -5.57 3.24 15.76
CA SER A 75 -6.19 2.60 16.91
C SER A 75 -7.35 3.46 17.43
N ILE A 76 -8.53 2.87 17.52
CA ILE A 76 -9.73 3.48 18.09
C ILE A 76 -10.02 2.89 19.47
N GLN A 77 -10.66 3.66 20.34
CA GLN A 77 -11.12 3.18 21.64
C GLN A 77 -12.47 2.48 21.47
N VAL A 78 -12.55 1.23 21.94
CA VAL A 78 -13.78 0.44 21.93
C VAL A 78 -13.99 -0.18 23.31
N ASP A 79 -15.23 -0.51 23.63
CA ASP A 79 -15.55 -1.20 24.87
C ASP A 79 -15.38 -2.71 24.69
N SER A 80 -14.87 -3.37 25.73
CA SER A 80 -14.81 -4.82 25.87
C SER A 80 -15.65 -5.22 27.07
N ALA A 81 -16.46 -6.27 26.96
CA ALA A 81 -17.27 -6.80 28.05
C ALA A 81 -16.62 -8.04 28.66
N PHE A 82 -16.57 -8.10 29.97
CA PHE A 82 -16.10 -9.24 30.75
C PHE A 82 -17.04 -9.57 31.90
N ILE A 83 -17.03 -10.82 32.33
CA ILE A 83 -17.79 -11.31 33.47
C ILE A 83 -16.85 -11.53 34.64
N VAL A 84 -17.29 -11.13 35.83
CA VAL A 84 -16.69 -11.53 37.11
C VAL A 84 -17.52 -12.69 37.68
N PRO A 85 -17.06 -13.96 37.60
CA PRO A 85 -17.86 -15.12 37.95
C PRO A 85 -18.36 -15.12 39.40
N SER A 86 -17.59 -14.53 40.35
CA SER A 86 -17.98 -14.42 41.74
C SER A 86 -19.11 -13.41 42.01
N GLU A 87 -19.40 -12.53 41.08
CA GLU A 87 -20.46 -11.50 41.17
C GLU A 87 -21.70 -11.87 40.35
N THR A 88 -21.62 -12.99 39.58
CA THR A 88 -22.68 -13.42 38.67
C THR A 88 -23.46 -14.58 39.30
N PRO A 89 -24.74 -14.38 39.72
CA PRO A 89 -25.54 -15.40 40.41
C PRO A 89 -25.77 -16.65 39.58
N ASP A 90 -26.08 -16.51 38.28
CA ASP A 90 -26.25 -17.59 37.32
C ASP A 90 -25.31 -17.38 36.11
N LEU A 91 -24.10 -17.89 36.25
CA LEU A 91 -23.06 -17.79 35.22
C LEU A 91 -23.48 -18.47 33.92
N ALA A 92 -24.17 -19.62 34.00
CA ALA A 92 -24.50 -20.38 32.80
C ALA A 92 -25.54 -19.66 31.94
N ASN A 93 -26.60 -19.13 32.58
CA ASN A 93 -27.61 -18.36 31.89
C ASN A 93 -27.07 -17.04 31.33
N THR A 94 -26.27 -16.32 32.13
CA THR A 94 -25.60 -15.08 31.69
C THR A 94 -24.74 -15.30 30.44
N VAL A 95 -23.88 -16.33 30.44
CA VAL A 95 -23.06 -16.67 29.28
C VAL A 95 -23.95 -17.06 28.09
N SER A 96 -25.01 -17.83 28.28
CA SER A 96 -25.92 -18.22 27.21
C SER A 96 -26.59 -17.01 26.54
N LEU A 97 -27.04 -16.04 27.32
CA LEU A 97 -27.65 -14.81 26.79
C LEU A 97 -26.66 -13.97 25.99
N ILE A 98 -25.43 -13.80 26.50
CA ILE A 98 -24.38 -13.04 25.80
C ILE A 98 -23.94 -13.76 24.53
N SER A 99 -23.75 -15.09 24.58
CA SER A 99 -23.34 -15.87 23.42
C SER A 99 -24.34 -15.82 22.26
N ARG A 100 -25.62 -15.59 22.51
CA ARG A 100 -26.62 -15.32 21.45
C ARG A 100 -26.38 -13.99 20.75
N ILE A 101 -25.83 -13.01 21.45
CA ILE A 101 -25.53 -11.71 20.87
C ILE A 101 -24.19 -11.75 20.14
N THR A 102 -23.15 -12.38 20.72
CA THR A 102 -21.80 -12.46 20.15
C THR A 102 -21.65 -13.53 19.09
N GLN A 103 -22.63 -14.49 19.02
CA GLN A 103 -22.59 -15.67 18.16
C GLN A 103 -21.41 -16.62 18.46
N ASP A 104 -20.91 -16.61 19.70
CA ASP A 104 -19.88 -17.53 20.18
C ASP A 104 -20.53 -18.81 20.76
N ASP A 105 -19.76 -19.92 20.80
CA ASP A 105 -20.25 -21.15 21.43
C ASP A 105 -20.35 -20.98 22.96
N PRO A 106 -21.54 -21.02 23.55
CA PRO A 106 -21.73 -20.83 25.00
C PRO A 106 -20.98 -21.84 25.86
N ARG A 107 -20.70 -23.03 25.32
CA ARG A 107 -19.95 -24.07 26.05
C ARG A 107 -18.49 -23.70 26.22
N VAL A 108 -17.89 -23.14 25.17
CA VAL A 108 -16.49 -22.68 25.18
C VAL A 108 -16.33 -21.50 26.13
N VAL A 109 -17.20 -20.48 26.00
CA VAL A 109 -17.19 -19.30 26.85
C VAL A 109 -17.43 -19.68 28.32
N LEU A 110 -18.37 -20.58 28.60
CA LEU A 110 -18.65 -21.04 29.96
C LEU A 110 -17.48 -21.81 30.57
N ALA A 111 -16.79 -22.66 29.78
CA ALA A 111 -15.63 -23.41 30.24
C ALA A 111 -14.47 -22.44 30.57
N ASP A 112 -14.24 -21.41 29.75
CA ASP A 112 -13.25 -20.37 30.01
C ASP A 112 -13.57 -19.60 31.29
N CYS A 113 -14.82 -19.15 31.45
CA CYS A 113 -15.24 -18.42 32.64
C CYS A 113 -15.17 -19.26 33.93
N ARG A 114 -15.34 -20.58 33.86
CA ARG A 114 -15.15 -21.48 35.00
C ARG A 114 -13.69 -21.72 35.36
N ALA A 115 -12.80 -21.70 34.35
CA ALA A 115 -11.35 -21.84 34.55
C ALA A 115 -10.75 -20.56 35.21
N HIS A 116 -11.29 -19.38 34.88
CA HIS A 116 -10.81 -18.09 35.34
C HIS A 116 -11.68 -17.54 36.48
N LYS A 117 -11.26 -17.75 37.74
CA LYS A 117 -12.05 -17.35 38.94
C LYS A 117 -12.22 -15.82 39.09
N THR A 118 -11.35 -15.01 38.49
CA THR A 118 -11.31 -13.57 38.67
C THR A 118 -12.14 -12.81 37.66
N PHE A 119 -11.97 -13.09 36.38
CA PHE A 119 -12.76 -12.55 35.29
C PHE A 119 -12.58 -13.41 34.03
N CYS A 120 -13.55 -13.35 33.12
CA CYS A 120 -13.44 -13.92 31.78
C CYS A 120 -14.00 -12.96 30.72
N TRP A 121 -13.35 -12.89 29.59
CA TRP A 121 -13.82 -12.10 28.46
C TRP A 121 -15.04 -12.75 27.80
N VAL A 122 -16.08 -11.95 27.51
CA VAL A 122 -17.27 -12.44 26.80
C VAL A 122 -17.52 -11.70 25.48
N ALA A 123 -17.02 -10.48 25.35
CA ALA A 123 -17.03 -9.73 24.10
C ALA A 123 -15.84 -8.77 24.11
N ARG A 124 -14.69 -9.23 23.60
CA ARG A 124 -13.48 -8.43 23.61
C ARG A 124 -13.31 -7.67 22.30
N LYS A 125 -13.09 -6.34 22.40
CA LYS A 125 -12.95 -5.41 21.26
C LYS A 125 -14.09 -5.56 20.24
N ALA A 126 -15.31 -5.78 20.75
CA ALA A 126 -16.49 -5.96 19.93
C ALA A 126 -16.96 -4.64 19.32
N ASP A 127 -17.86 -4.71 18.37
CA ASP A 127 -18.45 -3.54 17.76
C ASP A 127 -19.45 -2.88 18.73
N ALA A 128 -19.63 -1.55 18.60
CA ALA A 128 -20.43 -0.76 19.52
C ALA A 128 -21.86 -1.32 19.67
N GLU A 129 -22.47 -1.77 18.58
CA GLU A 129 -23.81 -2.36 18.59
C GLU A 129 -23.91 -3.62 19.47
N VAL A 130 -22.89 -4.51 19.41
CA VAL A 130 -22.81 -5.73 20.23
C VAL A 130 -22.70 -5.35 21.70
N ILE A 131 -21.84 -4.39 22.03
CA ILE A 131 -21.63 -3.90 23.40
C ILE A 131 -22.89 -3.24 23.95
N ASP A 132 -23.58 -2.41 23.18
CA ASP A 132 -24.81 -1.74 23.59
C ASP A 132 -25.95 -2.74 23.83
N ARG A 133 -26.06 -3.78 23.00
CA ARG A 133 -26.99 -4.90 23.22
C ARG A 133 -26.68 -5.67 24.51
N ILE A 134 -25.39 -5.93 24.82
CA ILE A 134 -24.99 -6.57 26.07
C ILE A 134 -25.32 -5.66 27.26
N ARG A 135 -25.03 -4.36 27.14
CA ARG A 135 -25.32 -3.36 28.19
C ARG A 135 -26.82 -3.25 28.47
N ALA A 136 -27.65 -3.32 27.45
CA ALA A 136 -29.11 -3.29 27.57
C ALA A 136 -29.68 -4.47 28.37
N LEU A 137 -28.99 -5.61 28.45
CA LEU A 137 -29.41 -6.76 29.27
C LEU A 137 -29.32 -6.47 30.78
N ASN A 138 -28.58 -5.46 31.21
CA ASN A 138 -28.38 -5.03 32.59
C ASN A 138 -28.12 -6.21 33.56
N LEU A 139 -27.28 -7.16 33.15
CA LEU A 139 -26.99 -8.37 33.94
C LEU A 139 -25.93 -8.09 35.02
N GLN A 140 -26.15 -8.67 36.21
CA GLN A 140 -25.23 -8.52 37.35
C GLN A 140 -23.91 -9.28 37.05
N GLY A 141 -22.77 -8.69 37.42
CA GLY A 141 -21.42 -9.27 37.27
C GLY A 141 -20.82 -9.05 35.89
N ILE A 142 -21.47 -8.27 34.99
CA ILE A 142 -20.89 -7.84 33.74
C ILE A 142 -20.27 -6.45 33.90
N HIS A 143 -19.04 -6.32 33.43
CA HIS A 143 -18.29 -5.07 33.46
C HIS A 143 -17.76 -4.74 32.06
N PHE A 144 -17.50 -3.44 31.85
CA PHE A 144 -17.00 -2.92 30.59
C PHE A 144 -15.67 -2.24 30.80
N GLN A 145 -14.71 -2.54 29.91
CA GLN A 145 -13.39 -1.91 29.91
C GLN A 145 -13.10 -1.33 28.52
N LYS A 146 -12.52 -0.13 28.46
CA LYS A 146 -12.05 0.45 27.21
C LYS A 146 -10.71 -0.16 26.81
N GLU A 147 -10.65 -0.67 25.61
CA GLU A 147 -9.43 -1.18 24.99
C GLU A 147 -9.16 -0.49 23.64
N ALA A 148 -7.90 -0.42 23.26
CA ALA A 148 -7.55 0.02 21.90
C ALA A 148 -7.85 -1.13 20.90
N LYS A 149 -8.59 -0.84 19.82
CA LYS A 149 -8.83 -1.75 18.69
C LYS A 149 -8.16 -1.18 17.46
N ARG A 150 -7.34 -1.98 16.77
CA ARG A 150 -6.79 -1.60 15.49
C ARG A 150 -7.89 -1.51 14.44
N PHE A 151 -7.89 -0.42 13.69
CA PHE A 151 -8.90 -0.12 12.68
C PHE A 151 -8.23 0.32 11.38
N TYR A 152 -8.73 -0.17 10.26
CA TYR A 152 -8.26 0.10 8.91
C TYR A 152 -9.37 0.80 8.15
N PRO A 153 -9.34 2.16 8.07
CA PRO A 153 -10.45 2.96 7.53
C PRO A 153 -10.79 2.64 6.09
N LYS A 154 -9.81 2.17 5.32
CA LYS A 154 -9.95 1.86 3.90
C LYS A 154 -10.17 0.37 3.61
N ARG A 155 -10.46 -0.43 4.65
CA ARG A 155 -10.79 -1.85 4.56
C ARG A 155 -9.72 -2.65 3.81
N GLU A 156 -10.02 -3.11 2.59
CA GLU A 156 -9.16 -3.99 1.76
C GLU A 156 -7.96 -3.27 1.15
N LEU A 157 -7.94 -1.92 1.15
CA LEU A 157 -6.90 -1.13 0.51
C LEU A 157 -5.51 -1.44 1.09
N ALA A 158 -4.58 -1.87 0.25
CA ALA A 158 -3.21 -2.27 0.59
C ALA A 158 -3.15 -3.34 1.71
N ALA A 159 -4.16 -4.22 1.81
CA ALA A 159 -4.32 -5.13 2.94
C ALA A 159 -3.11 -6.04 3.17
N GLN A 160 -2.48 -6.59 2.12
CA GLN A 160 -1.29 -7.44 2.25
C GLN A 160 -0.08 -6.65 2.72
N VAL A 161 0.06 -5.40 2.26
CA VAL A 161 1.13 -4.49 2.67
C VAL A 161 0.97 -4.12 4.14
N LEU A 162 -0.20 -3.61 4.53
CA LEU A 162 -0.49 -3.23 5.90
C LEU A 162 -0.43 -4.43 6.83
N GLY A 163 -1.05 -5.52 6.43
CA GLY A 163 -1.26 -6.67 7.29
C GLY A 163 -2.38 -6.45 8.31
N TYR A 164 -2.36 -7.21 9.39
CA TYR A 164 -3.33 -7.10 10.47
C TYR A 164 -2.73 -7.45 11.83
N VAL A 165 -3.44 -7.10 12.90
CA VAL A 165 -3.04 -7.38 14.28
C VAL A 165 -3.92 -8.43 14.94
N GLY A 166 -3.37 -9.12 15.91
CA GLY A 166 -4.10 -10.03 16.78
C GLY A 166 -4.96 -9.30 17.82
N THR A 167 -5.64 -10.08 18.67
CA THR A 167 -6.50 -9.54 19.74
C THR A 167 -5.71 -8.75 20.77
N ASP A 168 -4.45 -9.14 21.01
CA ASP A 168 -3.56 -8.48 21.96
C ASP A 168 -2.64 -7.43 21.31
N ASP A 169 -3.09 -6.86 20.17
CA ASP A 169 -2.42 -5.82 19.40
C ASP A 169 -1.02 -6.20 18.87
N GLN A 170 -0.69 -7.49 18.82
CA GLN A 170 0.52 -7.98 18.16
C GLN A 170 0.34 -8.00 16.63
N GLY A 171 1.33 -7.54 15.88
CA GLY A 171 1.35 -7.60 14.41
C GLY A 171 1.51 -9.05 13.92
N LEU A 172 0.61 -9.52 13.07
CA LEU A 172 0.58 -10.92 12.59
C LEU A 172 1.04 -11.06 11.14
N SER A 173 0.84 -10.05 10.31
CA SER A 173 1.28 -10.04 8.91
C SER A 173 1.64 -8.63 8.44
N GLY A 174 2.20 -8.51 7.24
CA GLY A 174 2.53 -7.23 6.60
C GLY A 174 3.44 -6.33 7.44
N LEU A 175 3.31 -5.04 7.25
CA LEU A 175 4.05 -4.02 7.99
C LEU A 175 3.71 -4.00 9.48
N GLU A 176 2.48 -4.37 9.85
CA GLU A 176 2.09 -4.53 11.26
C GLU A 176 2.99 -5.53 11.99
N ARG A 177 3.41 -6.62 11.31
CA ARG A 177 4.38 -7.59 11.84
C ARG A 177 5.80 -7.08 11.75
N GLN A 178 6.20 -6.55 10.59
CA GLN A 178 7.58 -6.12 10.33
C GLN A 178 8.02 -5.01 11.29
N PHE A 179 7.14 -4.05 11.53
CA PHE A 179 7.38 -2.91 12.42
C PHE A 179 6.72 -3.05 13.79
N ASN A 180 6.39 -4.30 14.23
CA ASN A 180 5.64 -4.51 15.45
C ASN A 180 6.29 -3.87 16.68
N SER A 181 7.60 -3.99 16.85
CA SER A 181 8.34 -3.43 17.99
C SER A 181 8.28 -1.91 18.07
N GLN A 182 8.15 -1.23 16.92
CA GLN A 182 8.05 0.22 16.84
C GLN A 182 6.60 0.69 17.02
N LEU A 183 5.65 0.00 16.36
CA LEU A 183 4.24 0.35 16.35
C LEU A 183 3.55 0.06 17.68
N GLN A 184 3.88 -1.03 18.39
CA GLN A 184 3.14 -1.51 19.55
C GLN A 184 3.23 -0.58 20.76
N GLY A 185 4.31 0.20 20.90
CA GLY A 185 4.57 1.01 22.07
C GLY A 185 4.98 0.17 23.29
N LYS A 186 4.98 0.81 24.46
CA LYS A 186 5.30 0.14 25.73
C LYS A 186 4.11 0.16 26.66
N PRO A 187 3.65 -0.97 27.17
CA PRO A 187 2.51 -1.02 28.09
C PRO A 187 2.80 -0.22 29.37
N GLY A 188 1.77 0.43 29.87
CA GLY A 188 1.75 1.02 31.18
C GLY A 188 1.35 0.01 32.24
N LYS A 189 1.37 0.41 33.50
CA LYS A 189 0.88 -0.39 34.62
C LYS A 189 -0.11 0.38 35.46
N LEU A 190 -1.28 -0.19 35.65
CA LEU A 190 -2.30 0.28 36.57
C LEU A 190 -2.25 -0.59 37.82
N MET A 191 -2.00 0.03 38.96
CA MET A 191 -2.07 -0.64 40.26
C MET A 191 -3.43 -0.39 40.88
N ILE A 192 -4.14 -1.45 41.17
CA ILE A 192 -5.41 -1.38 41.91
C ILE A 192 -5.17 -1.92 43.31
N SER A 193 -5.34 -1.07 44.31
CA SER A 193 -5.31 -1.43 45.72
C SER A 193 -6.73 -1.53 46.28
N VAL A 194 -6.98 -2.55 47.10
CA VAL A 194 -8.28 -2.76 47.75
C VAL A 194 -8.11 -2.55 49.26
N ASP A 195 -8.89 -1.64 49.84
CA ASP A 195 -8.88 -1.45 51.30
C ASP A 195 -9.62 -2.59 52.05
N ALA A 196 -9.49 -2.62 53.37
CA ALA A 196 -10.15 -3.61 54.22
C ALA A 196 -11.70 -3.56 54.13
N ARG A 197 -12.28 -2.50 53.60
CA ARG A 197 -13.71 -2.33 53.34
C ARG A 197 -14.08 -2.67 51.86
N LYS A 198 -13.19 -3.31 51.12
CA LYS A 198 -13.35 -3.66 49.70
C LYS A 198 -13.55 -2.45 48.78
N ARG A 199 -13.08 -1.26 49.16
CA ARG A 199 -13.09 -0.11 48.27
C ARG A 199 -11.84 -0.10 47.41
N TRP A 200 -12.03 0.20 46.13
CA TRP A 200 -10.99 0.17 45.13
C TRP A 200 -10.31 1.52 44.99
N PHE A 201 -9.00 1.55 45.04
CA PHE A 201 -8.18 2.71 44.74
C PHE A 201 -7.29 2.32 43.54
N ALA A 202 -7.52 3.02 42.43
CA ALA A 202 -6.68 2.84 41.22
C ALA A 202 -5.64 3.95 41.20
N SER A 203 -4.38 3.58 41.04
CA SER A 203 -3.29 4.51 40.72
C SER A 203 -2.53 4.05 39.50
N VAL A 204 -2.22 4.96 38.59
CA VAL A 204 -1.36 4.67 37.45
C VAL A 204 0.08 4.64 37.98
N GLU A 205 0.69 3.46 38.00
CA GLU A 205 2.10 3.28 38.41
C GLU A 205 3.02 3.73 37.29
N LYS A 206 2.65 3.40 36.05
CA LYS A 206 3.39 3.76 34.86
C LYS A 206 2.42 4.06 33.72
N GLU A 207 2.53 5.25 33.14
CA GLU A 207 1.75 5.60 31.95
C GLU A 207 2.20 4.78 30.73
N PRO A 208 1.27 4.35 29.86
CA PRO A 208 1.62 3.67 28.63
C PRO A 208 2.30 4.64 27.65
N GLU A 209 3.42 4.22 27.09
CA GLU A 209 4.09 4.96 26.01
C GLU A 209 3.53 4.53 24.64
N ALA A 210 2.93 5.45 23.90
CA ALA A 210 2.40 5.16 22.57
C ALA A 210 3.52 4.67 21.62
N GLY A 211 3.17 3.87 20.63
CA GLY A 211 4.09 3.43 19.59
C GLY A 211 4.42 4.55 18.59
N SER A 212 5.57 4.41 17.93
CA SER A 212 5.95 5.28 16.81
C SER A 212 5.03 5.04 15.60
N SER A 213 4.71 6.09 14.86
CA SER A 213 3.97 5.97 13.61
C SER A 213 4.89 5.71 12.42
N VAL A 214 4.38 5.05 11.39
CA VAL A 214 5.09 4.72 10.15
C VAL A 214 4.45 5.48 8.99
N VAL A 215 5.27 6.10 8.15
CA VAL A 215 4.83 6.76 6.91
C VAL A 215 5.29 5.92 5.73
N LEU A 216 4.36 5.57 4.86
CA LEU A 216 4.61 4.77 3.67
C LEU A 216 4.91 5.64 2.46
N THR A 217 5.53 5.05 1.45
CA THR A 217 5.66 5.64 0.11
C THR A 217 4.37 5.46 -0.72
N ILE A 218 3.49 4.56 -0.29
CA ILE A 218 2.17 4.31 -0.92
C ILE A 218 1.37 5.62 -1.00
N ASP A 219 0.82 5.90 -2.18
CA ASP A 219 -0.22 6.91 -2.36
C ASP A 219 -1.59 6.22 -2.39
N GLN A 220 -2.48 6.64 -1.50
CA GLN A 220 -3.81 6.04 -1.36
C GLN A 220 -4.60 6.06 -2.69
N ASN A 221 -4.47 7.10 -3.50
CA ASN A 221 -5.22 7.24 -4.74
C ASN A 221 -4.63 6.34 -5.84
N ILE A 222 -3.30 6.29 -5.96
CA ILE A 222 -2.62 5.40 -6.91
C ILE A 222 -2.88 3.93 -6.53
N GLN A 223 -2.85 3.62 -5.23
CA GLN A 223 -3.19 2.29 -4.72
C GLN A 223 -4.63 1.90 -5.10
N TYR A 224 -5.59 2.82 -4.92
CA TYR A 224 -6.98 2.58 -5.31
C TYR A 224 -7.14 2.37 -6.81
N ILE A 225 -6.46 3.17 -7.64
CA ILE A 225 -6.45 2.99 -9.10
C ILE A 225 -5.94 1.59 -9.45
N ALA A 226 -4.77 1.20 -8.90
CA ALA A 226 -4.17 -0.10 -9.17
C ALA A 226 -5.08 -1.26 -8.74
N GLU A 227 -5.72 -1.17 -7.58
CA GLU A 227 -6.64 -2.21 -7.07
C GLU A 227 -7.88 -2.35 -7.95
N ARG A 228 -8.51 -1.24 -8.29
CA ARG A 228 -9.72 -1.23 -9.12
C ARG A 228 -9.44 -1.80 -10.52
N GLU A 229 -8.34 -1.37 -11.16
CA GLU A 229 -8.04 -1.84 -12.51
C GLU A 229 -7.54 -3.28 -12.54
N LEU A 230 -6.88 -3.75 -11.46
CA LEU A 230 -6.55 -5.17 -11.31
C LEU A 230 -7.82 -6.03 -11.13
N GLU A 231 -8.74 -5.60 -10.25
CA GLU A 231 -10.01 -6.30 -10.02
C GLU A 231 -10.78 -6.44 -11.33
N ARG A 232 -10.97 -5.32 -12.03
CA ARG A 232 -11.63 -5.30 -13.34
C ARG A 232 -10.95 -6.24 -14.34
N GLY A 233 -9.61 -6.20 -14.43
CA GLY A 233 -8.87 -7.08 -15.34
C GLY A 233 -8.99 -8.55 -14.98
N MET A 234 -9.07 -8.88 -13.69
CA MET A 234 -9.30 -10.26 -13.24
C MET A 234 -10.73 -10.74 -13.54
N GLU A 235 -11.74 -9.87 -13.39
CA GLU A 235 -13.12 -10.18 -13.79
C GLU A 235 -13.21 -10.44 -15.30
N GLU A 236 -12.58 -9.60 -16.12
CA GLU A 236 -12.53 -9.74 -17.59
C GLU A 236 -11.82 -11.02 -18.04
N THR A 237 -10.82 -11.48 -17.29
CA THR A 237 -9.95 -12.61 -17.69
C THR A 237 -10.15 -13.89 -16.90
N HIS A 238 -10.96 -13.83 -15.83
CA HIS A 238 -11.16 -14.93 -14.89
C HIS A 238 -9.83 -15.50 -14.33
N ALA A 239 -8.83 -14.63 -14.14
CA ALA A 239 -7.56 -15.00 -13.55
C ALA A 239 -7.73 -15.41 -12.09
N ILE A 240 -6.96 -16.40 -11.63
CA ILE A 240 -7.08 -16.89 -10.24
C ILE A 240 -6.35 -16.01 -9.23
N ALA A 241 -5.33 -15.27 -9.71
CA ALA A 241 -4.58 -14.31 -8.90
C ALA A 241 -3.98 -13.22 -9.79
N GLY A 242 -3.67 -12.09 -9.18
CA GLY A 242 -3.02 -10.98 -9.89
C GLY A 242 -2.24 -10.07 -8.96
N THR A 243 -1.26 -9.37 -9.53
CA THR A 243 -0.41 -8.41 -8.83
C THR A 243 -0.17 -7.20 -9.73
N VAL A 244 -0.25 -5.99 -9.14
CA VAL A 244 0.20 -4.75 -9.78
C VAL A 244 1.16 -4.04 -8.83
N ILE A 245 2.29 -3.58 -9.37
CA ILE A 245 3.27 -2.75 -8.68
C ILE A 245 3.41 -1.45 -9.46
N VAL A 246 3.34 -0.32 -8.76
CA VAL A 246 3.59 1.02 -9.31
C VAL A 246 4.76 1.62 -8.54
N GLU A 247 5.83 1.95 -9.26
CA GLU A 247 7.10 2.39 -8.69
C GLU A 247 7.57 3.69 -9.36
N ASN A 248 8.16 4.59 -8.57
CA ASN A 248 8.95 5.69 -9.12
C ASN A 248 10.39 5.16 -9.41
N PRO A 249 10.83 5.09 -10.68
CA PRO A 249 12.09 4.47 -11.03
C PRO A 249 13.33 5.25 -10.53
N HIS A 250 13.19 6.55 -10.27
CA HIS A 250 14.31 7.40 -9.82
C HIS A 250 14.58 7.28 -8.32
N THR A 251 13.52 7.02 -7.53
CA THR A 251 13.62 7.02 -6.05
C THR A 251 13.46 5.65 -5.44
N GLY A 252 12.98 4.65 -6.20
CA GLY A 252 12.61 3.33 -5.70
C GLY A 252 11.33 3.32 -4.85
N GLU A 253 10.60 4.45 -4.75
CA GLU A 253 9.36 4.53 -3.99
C GLU A 253 8.28 3.65 -4.62
N ILE A 254 7.75 2.70 -3.85
CA ILE A 254 6.57 1.93 -4.23
C ILE A 254 5.33 2.79 -3.94
N LEU A 255 4.69 3.31 -4.97
CA LEU A 255 3.52 4.16 -4.88
C LEU A 255 2.23 3.37 -4.74
N ALA A 256 2.20 2.15 -5.28
CA ALA A 256 1.13 1.19 -5.08
C ALA A 256 1.66 -0.25 -5.20
N LEU A 257 1.14 -1.13 -4.36
CA LEU A 257 1.37 -2.57 -4.41
C LEU A 257 0.06 -3.27 -4.08
N THR A 258 -0.50 -3.96 -5.05
CA THR A 258 -1.78 -4.65 -4.90
C THR A 258 -1.69 -6.10 -5.31
N ASN A 259 -2.40 -6.94 -4.57
CA ASN A 259 -2.53 -8.36 -4.83
C ASN A 259 -4.00 -8.79 -4.80
N ARG A 260 -4.34 -9.80 -5.59
CA ARG A 260 -5.63 -10.50 -5.54
C ARG A 260 -5.39 -12.02 -5.46
N PRO A 261 -6.22 -12.75 -4.71
CA PRO A 261 -7.31 -12.28 -3.86
C PRO A 261 -6.84 -11.43 -2.67
N THR A 262 -7.72 -10.59 -2.13
CA THR A 262 -7.44 -9.72 -0.98
C THR A 262 -8.37 -10.04 0.21
N PHE A 263 -8.23 -9.31 1.33
CA PHE A 263 -9.01 -9.49 2.54
C PHE A 263 -9.28 -8.16 3.23
N ASN A 264 -10.33 -8.12 4.06
CA ASN A 264 -10.58 -6.99 4.95
C ASN A 264 -9.90 -7.22 6.31
N PRO A 265 -8.87 -6.46 6.69
CA PRO A 265 -8.15 -6.66 7.95
C PRO A 265 -9.01 -6.38 9.20
N ASN A 266 -10.16 -5.70 9.06
CA ASN A 266 -11.10 -5.49 10.15
C ASN A 266 -11.93 -6.76 10.47
N ILE A 267 -12.10 -7.70 9.51
CA ILE A 267 -12.96 -8.89 9.63
C ILE A 267 -12.11 -10.17 9.66
N ARG A 268 -11.44 -10.41 10.78
CA ARG A 268 -10.45 -11.51 10.91
C ARG A 268 -11.01 -12.91 10.64
N ARG A 269 -12.30 -13.16 10.93
CA ARG A 269 -12.94 -14.48 10.73
C ARG A 269 -13.04 -14.88 9.26
N GLU A 270 -12.99 -13.91 8.33
CA GLU A 270 -13.13 -14.11 6.89
C GLU A 270 -11.79 -14.22 6.16
N ILE A 271 -10.67 -14.01 6.87
CA ILE A 271 -9.35 -14.02 6.25
C ILE A 271 -8.95 -15.44 5.84
N LYS A 272 -8.82 -15.64 4.54
CA LYS A 272 -8.32 -16.90 3.96
C LYS A 272 -6.80 -16.84 3.80
N ASN A 273 -6.12 -17.96 3.99
CA ASN A 273 -4.65 -18.04 3.88
C ASN A 273 -4.12 -17.56 2.52
N GLU A 274 -4.83 -17.86 1.42
CA GLU A 274 -4.46 -17.43 0.08
C GLU A 274 -4.48 -15.90 -0.10
N ALA A 275 -5.40 -15.22 0.60
CA ALA A 275 -5.52 -13.77 0.55
C ALA A 275 -4.45 -13.04 1.38
N LEU A 276 -3.86 -13.73 2.37
CA LEU A 276 -2.78 -13.18 3.20
C LEU A 276 -1.44 -13.05 2.47
N LYS A 277 -1.28 -13.78 1.38
CA LYS A 277 -0.02 -13.86 0.68
C LYS A 277 0.27 -12.57 -0.09
N ASP A 278 1.36 -11.92 0.24
CA ASP A 278 1.89 -10.82 -0.57
C ASP A 278 2.65 -11.41 -1.77
N ARG A 279 1.93 -11.58 -2.89
CA ARG A 279 2.44 -12.22 -4.09
C ARG A 279 3.54 -11.41 -4.76
N ALA A 280 3.52 -10.09 -4.57
CA ALA A 280 4.53 -9.21 -5.15
C ALA A 280 5.95 -9.57 -4.71
N VAL A 281 6.11 -10.01 -3.45
CA VAL A 281 7.41 -10.31 -2.85
C VAL A 281 7.65 -11.81 -2.63
N SER A 282 6.59 -12.62 -2.52
CA SER A 282 6.71 -14.03 -2.14
C SER A 282 6.53 -15.03 -3.27
N ASP A 283 5.81 -14.67 -4.35
CA ASP A 283 5.62 -15.58 -5.47
C ASP A 283 6.88 -15.65 -6.33
N VAL A 284 7.16 -16.86 -6.82
CA VAL A 284 8.24 -17.13 -7.75
C VAL A 284 7.64 -17.72 -9.03
N TYR A 285 7.95 -17.12 -10.15
CA TYR A 285 7.51 -17.58 -11.46
C TYR A 285 8.61 -17.41 -12.51
N GLU A 286 8.56 -18.15 -13.59
CA GLU A 286 9.45 -17.96 -14.71
C GLU A 286 9.02 -16.71 -15.51
N PRO A 287 9.90 -15.71 -15.72
CA PRO A 287 9.52 -14.43 -16.33
C PRO A 287 9.16 -14.54 -17.83
N GLY A 288 9.61 -15.60 -18.49
CA GLY A 288 9.46 -15.73 -19.93
C GLY A 288 10.06 -14.54 -20.66
N SER A 289 9.40 -14.08 -21.71
CA SER A 289 9.91 -13.05 -22.62
C SER A 289 10.22 -11.69 -21.98
N THR A 290 9.78 -11.40 -20.76
CA THR A 290 10.24 -10.17 -20.05
C THR A 290 11.72 -10.24 -19.71
N PHE A 291 12.27 -11.44 -19.55
CA PHE A 291 13.70 -11.62 -19.26
C PHE A 291 14.63 -11.29 -20.44
N LYS A 292 14.09 -11.23 -21.66
CA LYS A 292 14.86 -10.76 -22.84
C LYS A 292 15.39 -9.34 -22.67
N MET A 293 14.78 -8.55 -21.79
CA MET A 293 15.32 -7.22 -21.42
C MET A 293 16.72 -7.34 -20.81
N VAL A 294 16.97 -8.34 -19.96
CA VAL A 294 18.32 -8.60 -19.42
C VAL A 294 19.28 -9.06 -20.52
N THR A 295 18.84 -10.00 -21.35
CA THR A 295 19.64 -10.58 -22.44
C THR A 295 20.13 -9.53 -23.43
N ILE A 296 19.20 -8.70 -23.90
CA ILE A 296 19.51 -7.65 -24.88
C ILE A 296 20.31 -6.51 -24.25
N SER A 297 19.95 -6.06 -23.02
CA SER A 297 20.74 -5.06 -22.31
C SER A 297 22.19 -5.49 -22.12
N ALA A 298 22.42 -6.73 -21.70
CA ALA A 298 23.77 -7.28 -21.54
C ALA A 298 24.52 -7.36 -22.88
N GLY A 299 23.84 -7.77 -23.96
CA GLY A 299 24.41 -7.85 -25.29
C GLY A 299 24.86 -6.48 -25.84
N LEU A 300 24.06 -5.44 -25.61
CA LEU A 300 24.37 -4.06 -26.00
C LEU A 300 25.52 -3.49 -25.14
N GLU A 301 25.47 -3.68 -23.83
CA GLU A 301 26.48 -3.17 -22.89
C GLU A 301 27.86 -3.75 -23.17
N GLU A 302 27.96 -5.04 -23.42
CA GLU A 302 29.18 -5.74 -23.79
C GLU A 302 29.57 -5.54 -25.30
N LYS A 303 28.77 -4.77 -26.03
CA LYS A 303 28.98 -4.45 -27.46
C LYS A 303 29.10 -5.71 -28.36
N VAL A 304 28.48 -6.83 -27.96
CA VAL A 304 28.42 -8.04 -28.76
C VAL A 304 27.31 -7.98 -29.83
N THR A 305 26.47 -6.94 -29.74
CA THR A 305 25.43 -6.63 -30.73
C THR A 305 25.08 -5.14 -30.72
N ARG A 306 24.25 -4.70 -31.67
CA ARG A 306 23.73 -3.33 -31.85
C ARG A 306 22.24 -3.39 -32.16
N PRO A 307 21.45 -2.31 -31.90
CA PRO A 307 20.00 -2.28 -32.15
C PRO A 307 19.60 -2.62 -33.61
N ASP A 308 20.41 -2.17 -34.58
CA ASP A 308 20.19 -2.34 -36.01
C ASP A 308 20.78 -3.62 -36.62
N GLU A 309 21.53 -4.39 -35.82
CA GLU A 309 22.16 -5.62 -36.29
C GLU A 309 21.13 -6.69 -36.61
N MET A 310 21.27 -7.29 -37.82
CA MET A 310 20.34 -8.30 -38.31
C MET A 310 20.76 -9.72 -37.90
N PHE A 311 19.80 -10.44 -37.34
CA PHE A 311 19.94 -11.86 -37.01
C PHE A 311 18.96 -12.70 -37.82
N ASP A 312 19.45 -13.79 -38.40
CA ASP A 312 18.60 -14.84 -39.00
C ASP A 312 17.94 -15.63 -37.87
N CYS A 313 16.64 -15.46 -37.68
CA CYS A 313 15.86 -16.20 -36.68
C CYS A 313 15.40 -17.57 -37.19
N GLN A 314 15.97 -18.08 -38.31
CA GLN A 314 15.83 -19.46 -38.78
C GLN A 314 14.36 -19.90 -38.92
N MET A 315 13.51 -19.03 -39.43
CA MET A 315 12.06 -19.25 -39.50
C MET A 315 11.43 -19.68 -38.15
N GLY A 316 11.96 -19.13 -37.05
CA GLY A 316 11.44 -19.34 -35.70
C GLY A 316 11.81 -20.69 -35.08
N SER A 317 12.91 -21.33 -35.46
CA SER A 317 13.33 -22.60 -34.83
C SER A 317 14.84 -22.73 -34.75
N ILE A 318 15.37 -22.99 -33.55
CA ILE A 318 16.80 -23.24 -33.32
C ILE A 318 16.99 -24.57 -32.56
N VAL A 319 18.10 -25.25 -32.83
CA VAL A 319 18.48 -26.47 -32.10
C VAL A 319 19.75 -26.20 -31.32
N ILE A 320 19.71 -26.36 -29.99
CA ILE A 320 20.85 -26.22 -29.07
C ILE A 320 21.08 -27.57 -28.39
N ASN A 321 22.21 -28.19 -28.61
CA ASN A 321 22.57 -29.49 -28.02
C ASN A 321 21.44 -30.54 -28.08
N GLY A 322 20.76 -30.62 -29.22
CA GLY A 322 19.67 -31.56 -29.44
C GLY A 322 18.29 -31.12 -28.99
N MET A 323 18.19 -30.04 -28.20
CA MET A 323 16.90 -29.45 -27.80
C MET A 323 16.44 -28.45 -28.87
N ARG A 324 15.22 -28.63 -29.37
CA ARG A 324 14.59 -27.69 -30.29
C ARG A 324 13.76 -26.66 -29.55
N ILE A 325 14.10 -25.39 -29.74
CA ILE A 325 13.36 -24.24 -29.24
C ILE A 325 12.68 -23.55 -30.42
N ARG A 326 11.45 -23.06 -30.19
CA ARG A 326 10.63 -22.44 -31.23
C ARG A 326 10.06 -21.11 -30.76
N ASP A 327 10.09 -20.14 -31.69
CA ASP A 327 9.33 -18.90 -31.56
C ASP A 327 7.82 -19.18 -31.61
N SER A 328 7.03 -18.26 -31.08
CA SER A 328 5.55 -18.30 -31.19
C SER A 328 5.08 -18.11 -32.64
N LYS A 329 5.87 -17.44 -33.47
CA LYS A 329 5.64 -17.18 -34.90
C LYS A 329 6.92 -17.43 -35.67
N PRO A 330 6.85 -17.83 -36.98
CA PRO A 330 8.02 -17.95 -37.79
C PRO A 330 8.60 -16.58 -38.13
N HIS A 331 9.89 -16.37 -37.86
CA HIS A 331 10.62 -15.15 -38.16
C HIS A 331 11.87 -15.49 -39.01
N GLY A 332 12.13 -14.71 -40.06
CA GLY A 332 13.35 -14.77 -40.85
C GLY A 332 14.41 -13.84 -40.25
N MET A 333 14.87 -12.89 -41.05
CA MET A 333 15.83 -11.87 -40.58
C MET A 333 15.13 -10.81 -39.73
N LEU A 334 15.61 -10.60 -38.53
CA LEU A 334 15.14 -9.54 -37.61
C LEU A 334 16.33 -8.71 -37.13
N SER A 335 16.13 -7.40 -36.99
CA SER A 335 17.04 -6.55 -36.22
C SER A 335 16.94 -6.88 -34.73
N VAL A 336 17.93 -6.49 -33.91
CA VAL A 336 17.85 -6.66 -32.45
C VAL A 336 16.66 -5.89 -31.87
N ALA A 337 16.35 -4.72 -32.43
CA ALA A 337 15.15 -3.98 -32.09
C ALA A 337 13.87 -4.78 -32.40
N ASP A 338 13.79 -5.44 -33.54
CA ASP A 338 12.65 -6.28 -33.89
C ASP A 338 12.60 -7.58 -33.08
N ILE A 339 13.76 -8.16 -32.74
CA ILE A 339 13.82 -9.32 -31.82
C ILE A 339 13.09 -9.04 -30.52
N ILE A 340 13.28 -7.83 -29.92
CA ILE A 340 12.60 -7.50 -28.69
C ILE A 340 11.14 -7.10 -28.94
N ALA A 341 10.84 -6.42 -30.06
CA ALA A 341 9.49 -5.97 -30.42
C ALA A 341 8.56 -7.16 -30.73
N GLU A 342 8.99 -8.10 -31.58
CA GLU A 342 8.26 -9.32 -31.95
C GLU A 342 8.44 -10.46 -30.94
N SER A 343 9.36 -10.26 -29.97
CA SER A 343 9.64 -11.23 -28.91
C SER A 343 10.23 -12.57 -29.41
N SER A 344 11.13 -12.55 -30.42
CA SER A 344 11.78 -13.78 -30.92
C SER A 344 12.67 -14.41 -29.84
N ASP A 345 12.41 -15.69 -29.53
CA ASP A 345 13.24 -16.53 -28.67
C ASP A 345 14.56 -16.85 -29.35
N VAL A 346 14.50 -17.22 -30.63
CA VAL A 346 15.67 -17.58 -31.46
C VAL A 346 16.66 -16.42 -31.53
N GLY A 347 16.16 -15.21 -31.78
CA GLY A 347 16.99 -14.00 -31.79
C GLY A 347 17.68 -13.73 -30.45
N ALA A 348 16.93 -13.77 -29.35
CA ALA A 348 17.46 -13.56 -28.00
C ALA A 348 18.52 -14.63 -27.64
N ILE A 349 18.26 -15.89 -27.96
CA ILE A 349 19.22 -16.98 -27.75
C ILE A 349 20.53 -16.73 -28.49
N LYS A 350 20.48 -16.29 -29.75
CA LYS A 350 21.69 -15.99 -30.53
C LYS A 350 22.50 -14.85 -29.93
N VAL A 351 21.85 -13.82 -29.39
CA VAL A 351 22.54 -12.75 -28.65
C VAL A 351 23.20 -13.32 -27.40
N ALA A 352 22.48 -14.14 -26.60
CA ALA A 352 23.02 -14.74 -25.38
C ALA A 352 24.22 -15.66 -25.66
N LEU A 353 24.18 -16.46 -26.75
CA LEU A 353 25.28 -17.32 -27.16
C LEU A 353 26.55 -16.53 -27.51
N ARG A 354 26.41 -15.33 -28.14
CA ARG A 354 27.55 -14.43 -28.38
C ARG A 354 28.09 -13.80 -27.09
N LEU A 355 27.20 -13.53 -26.12
CA LEU A 355 27.57 -12.96 -24.81
C LEU A 355 28.39 -13.99 -24.00
N GLY A 356 27.97 -15.25 -24.00
CA GLY A 356 28.54 -16.34 -23.22
C GLY A 356 28.04 -16.38 -21.78
N ASP A 357 28.14 -17.55 -21.15
CA ASP A 357 27.53 -17.91 -19.88
C ASP A 357 27.95 -16.97 -18.74
N GLU A 358 29.27 -16.76 -18.57
CA GLU A 358 29.82 -15.95 -17.44
C GLU A 358 29.39 -14.49 -17.50
N ARG A 359 29.46 -13.86 -18.67
CA ARG A 359 29.04 -12.47 -18.83
C ARG A 359 27.54 -12.33 -18.63
N PHE A 360 26.76 -13.26 -19.20
CA PHE A 360 25.31 -13.24 -19.03
C PHE A 360 24.91 -13.39 -17.55
N TYR A 361 25.52 -14.34 -16.82
CA TYR A 361 25.26 -14.54 -15.40
C TYR A 361 25.62 -13.29 -14.57
N ARG A 362 26.70 -12.59 -14.89
CA ARG A 362 27.08 -11.35 -14.23
C ARG A 362 25.97 -10.29 -14.32
N TYR A 363 25.35 -10.11 -15.49
CA TYR A 363 24.22 -9.18 -15.67
C TYR A 363 22.95 -9.67 -14.96
N ILE A 364 22.66 -10.96 -14.97
CA ILE A 364 21.56 -11.51 -14.15
C ILE A 364 21.72 -11.09 -12.68
N ARG A 365 22.94 -11.21 -12.14
CA ARG A 365 23.23 -10.81 -10.76
C ARG A 365 23.22 -9.29 -10.57
N ALA A 366 23.72 -8.52 -11.51
CA ALA A 366 23.76 -7.07 -11.45
C ALA A 366 22.35 -6.44 -11.46
N PHE A 367 21.38 -7.02 -12.17
CA PHE A 367 19.98 -6.63 -12.11
C PHE A 367 19.24 -7.11 -10.85
N GLY A 368 19.95 -7.73 -9.89
CA GLY A 368 19.39 -8.11 -8.59
C GLY A 368 18.74 -9.50 -8.54
N PHE A 369 18.72 -10.28 -9.62
CA PHE A 369 18.13 -11.61 -9.60
C PHE A 369 18.92 -12.60 -8.74
N GLY A 370 18.18 -13.44 -8.00
CA GLY A 370 18.75 -14.37 -7.02
C GLY A 370 19.15 -13.73 -5.70
N GLN A 371 18.71 -12.48 -5.43
CA GLN A 371 18.87 -11.75 -4.19
C GLN A 371 17.52 -11.18 -3.77
N GLN A 372 17.35 -10.89 -2.47
CA GLN A 372 16.22 -10.09 -2.00
C GLN A 372 16.41 -8.65 -2.46
N THR A 373 15.33 -7.96 -2.79
CA THR A 373 15.38 -6.55 -3.20
C THR A 373 15.61 -5.61 -2.02
N GLY A 374 15.28 -6.09 -0.79
CA GLY A 374 15.40 -5.34 0.44
C GLY A 374 14.21 -4.44 0.75
N VAL A 375 13.10 -4.61 0.02
CA VAL A 375 11.83 -3.94 0.37
C VAL A 375 11.39 -4.36 1.78
N GLU A 376 10.90 -3.40 2.57
CA GLU A 376 10.63 -3.60 4.00
C GLU A 376 9.35 -4.42 4.25
N LEU A 377 9.13 -5.49 3.48
CA LEU A 377 8.00 -6.40 3.60
C LEU A 377 8.44 -7.79 4.06
N PRO A 378 7.67 -8.46 4.93
CA PRO A 378 8.02 -9.80 5.38
C PRO A 378 7.76 -10.85 4.30
N GLY A 379 8.56 -11.92 4.31
CA GLY A 379 8.37 -13.07 3.42
C GLY A 379 8.92 -12.91 2.01
N GLU A 380 9.80 -11.92 1.80
CA GLU A 380 10.44 -11.70 0.51
C GLU A 380 11.31 -12.90 0.09
N THR A 381 11.08 -13.37 -1.13
CA THR A 381 11.89 -14.41 -1.77
C THR A 381 13.08 -13.81 -2.53
N ARG A 382 14.18 -14.53 -2.57
CA ARG A 382 15.32 -14.20 -3.45
C ARG A 382 15.14 -14.69 -4.89
N GLY A 383 14.04 -15.39 -5.19
CA GLY A 383 13.86 -16.08 -6.48
C GLY A 383 14.73 -17.33 -6.60
N LEU A 384 14.79 -17.87 -7.81
CA LEU A 384 15.53 -19.08 -8.14
C LEU A 384 16.52 -18.80 -9.29
N THR A 385 17.80 -18.75 -8.97
CA THR A 385 18.89 -18.63 -9.96
C THR A 385 19.91 -19.73 -9.72
N LYS A 386 20.24 -20.44 -10.78
CA LYS A 386 21.32 -21.43 -10.75
C LYS A 386 22.67 -20.72 -10.96
N PRO A 387 23.70 -20.96 -10.15
CA PRO A 387 25.04 -20.48 -10.46
C PRO A 387 25.54 -21.09 -11.77
N VAL A 388 26.43 -20.37 -12.47
CA VAL A 388 26.85 -20.69 -13.84
C VAL A 388 27.48 -22.10 -13.95
N GLU A 389 28.17 -22.56 -12.90
CA GLU A 389 28.80 -23.88 -12.84
C GLU A 389 27.78 -25.03 -12.87
N ARG A 390 26.52 -24.75 -12.62
CA ARG A 390 25.41 -25.71 -12.68
C ARG A 390 24.57 -25.57 -13.94
N TRP A 391 25.00 -24.73 -14.89
CA TRP A 391 24.31 -24.61 -16.15
C TRP A 391 24.58 -25.82 -17.03
N SER A 392 23.53 -26.31 -17.64
CA SER A 392 23.64 -27.31 -18.72
C SER A 392 24.00 -26.62 -20.02
N LYS A 393 24.38 -27.38 -21.03
CA LYS A 393 24.69 -26.87 -22.38
C LYS A 393 23.49 -26.18 -23.07
N VAL A 394 22.27 -26.33 -22.54
CA VAL A 394 21.06 -25.67 -23.04
C VAL A 394 20.59 -24.53 -22.18
N SER A 395 21.12 -24.39 -20.94
CA SER A 395 20.67 -23.41 -19.94
C SER A 395 20.79 -21.98 -20.44
N ILE A 396 21.88 -21.60 -21.12
CA ILE A 396 22.02 -20.25 -21.68
C ILE A 396 20.87 -19.90 -22.62
N GLY A 397 20.46 -20.86 -23.47
CA GLY A 397 19.30 -20.68 -24.36
C GLY A 397 17.98 -20.54 -23.57
N ALA A 398 17.75 -21.42 -22.61
CA ALA A 398 16.53 -21.38 -21.79
C ALA A 398 16.43 -20.09 -20.94
N ILE A 399 17.52 -19.75 -20.24
CA ILE A 399 17.55 -18.57 -19.37
C ILE A 399 17.42 -17.27 -20.18
N SER A 400 18.00 -17.20 -21.37
CA SER A 400 17.95 -16.00 -22.23
C SER A 400 16.52 -15.60 -22.64
N MET A 401 15.59 -16.55 -22.65
CA MET A 401 14.17 -16.31 -22.92
C MET A 401 13.30 -16.38 -21.65
N GLY A 402 13.93 -16.50 -20.45
CA GLY A 402 13.27 -16.45 -19.15
C GLY A 402 12.68 -17.77 -18.68
N GLN A 403 13.24 -18.91 -19.09
CA GLN A 403 12.99 -20.23 -18.51
C GLN A 403 14.19 -20.69 -17.66
N GLU A 404 14.04 -21.71 -16.84
CA GLU A 404 15.04 -22.18 -15.86
C GLU A 404 15.49 -21.11 -14.82
N ILE A 405 14.80 -19.98 -14.75
CA ILE A 405 15.02 -18.92 -13.77
C ILE A 405 13.67 -18.54 -13.15
N GLY A 406 13.64 -18.41 -11.82
CA GLY A 406 12.44 -17.97 -11.11
C GLY A 406 12.66 -16.61 -10.49
N ILE A 407 11.75 -15.67 -10.73
CA ILE A 407 11.81 -14.31 -10.21
C ILE A 407 10.54 -13.94 -9.43
N SER A 408 10.64 -12.93 -8.57
CA SER A 408 9.46 -12.32 -7.99
C SER A 408 8.95 -11.15 -8.85
N PRO A 409 7.67 -10.77 -8.71
CA PRO A 409 7.16 -9.54 -9.33
C PRO A 409 7.95 -8.29 -8.96
N MET A 410 8.42 -8.19 -7.71
CA MET A 410 9.25 -7.09 -7.24
C MET A 410 10.61 -7.03 -7.95
N GLN A 411 11.24 -8.18 -8.20
CA GLN A 411 12.48 -8.23 -9.00
C GLN A 411 12.24 -7.79 -10.44
N LEU A 412 11.08 -8.09 -11.02
CA LEU A 412 10.73 -7.59 -12.36
C LEU A 412 10.52 -6.06 -12.35
N ALA A 413 9.94 -5.51 -11.28
CA ALA A 413 9.81 -4.07 -11.12
C ALA A 413 11.20 -3.40 -11.05
N GLY A 414 12.13 -3.93 -10.28
CA GLY A 414 13.51 -3.44 -10.24
C GLY A 414 14.23 -3.49 -11.61
N LEU A 415 13.99 -4.53 -12.44
CA LEU A 415 14.54 -4.61 -13.79
C LEU A 415 14.03 -3.48 -14.68
N ILE A 416 12.72 -3.30 -14.77
CA ILE A 416 12.13 -2.29 -15.65
C ILE A 416 12.44 -0.88 -15.18
N SER A 417 12.46 -0.64 -13.86
CA SER A 417 12.85 0.62 -13.24
C SER A 417 14.32 0.94 -13.51
N THR A 418 15.22 -0.04 -13.49
CA THR A 418 16.64 0.15 -13.84
C THR A 418 16.81 0.67 -15.27
N ILE A 419 16.06 0.11 -16.23
CA ILE A 419 16.09 0.57 -17.63
C ILE A 419 15.48 1.97 -17.75
N ALA A 420 14.39 2.23 -17.06
CA ALA A 420 13.74 3.54 -17.00
C ALA A 420 14.66 4.61 -16.39
N ASN A 421 15.43 4.27 -15.38
CA ASN A 421 16.34 5.16 -14.63
C ASN A 421 17.77 5.16 -15.19
N ASP A 422 17.94 5.33 -16.48
CA ASP A 422 19.24 5.45 -17.16
C ASP A 422 20.27 4.37 -16.79
N GLY A 423 19.79 3.17 -16.48
CA GLY A 423 20.63 2.02 -16.13
C GLY A 423 21.10 1.99 -14.68
N VAL A 424 20.54 2.81 -13.81
CA VAL A 424 20.84 2.84 -12.38
C VAL A 424 19.74 2.10 -11.63
N HIS A 425 20.10 1.02 -10.94
CA HIS A 425 19.21 0.28 -10.05
C HIS A 425 19.11 0.99 -8.71
N VAL A 426 17.91 1.38 -8.32
CA VAL A 426 17.60 1.92 -6.99
C VAL A 426 16.78 0.85 -6.25
N PRO A 427 17.16 0.46 -5.02
CA PRO A 427 16.40 -0.53 -4.25
C PRO A 427 14.96 -0.05 -3.98
N PRO A 428 13.95 -0.91 -4.16
CA PRO A 428 12.58 -0.53 -3.88
C PRO A 428 12.34 -0.28 -2.39
N ARG A 429 11.51 0.71 -2.07
CA ARG A 429 11.16 1.10 -0.70
C ARG A 429 9.67 1.32 -0.56
N ILE A 430 9.10 0.82 0.54
CA ILE A 430 7.68 1.01 0.87
C ILE A 430 7.49 1.87 2.13
N VAL A 431 8.55 2.06 2.92
CA VAL A 431 8.54 2.91 4.11
C VAL A 431 9.36 4.17 3.86
N ALA A 432 8.73 5.34 3.95
CA ALA A 432 9.37 6.63 3.86
C ALA A 432 10.09 7.00 5.18
N GLY A 433 9.53 6.62 6.33
CA GLY A 433 10.13 6.88 7.62
C GLY A 433 9.22 6.59 8.81
N THR A 434 9.71 6.93 10.00
CA THR A 434 8.97 6.76 11.25
C THR A 434 8.86 8.08 12.00
N ILE A 435 7.72 8.31 12.67
CA ILE A 435 7.44 9.50 13.48
C ILE A 435 7.35 9.08 14.94
N ALA A 436 8.17 9.68 15.82
CA ALA A 436 8.09 9.44 17.26
C ALA A 436 6.75 9.92 17.85
N PRO A 437 6.20 9.26 18.90
CA PRO A 437 4.86 9.55 19.44
C PRO A 437 4.65 11.01 19.85
N GLN A 438 5.68 11.66 20.40
CA GLN A 438 5.63 13.04 20.88
C GLN A 438 5.52 14.08 19.77
N LYS A 439 5.87 13.75 18.53
CA LYS A 439 5.83 14.64 17.37
C LYS A 439 4.54 14.51 16.56
N ALA A 440 3.78 13.44 16.73
CA ALA A 440 2.55 13.17 15.98
C ALA A 440 1.39 14.17 16.26
N PHE A 441 1.51 15.00 17.32
CA PHE A 441 0.48 15.97 17.74
C PHE A 441 0.83 17.43 17.47
N GLN A 442 1.98 17.73 16.89
CA GLN A 442 2.26 19.09 16.43
C GLN A 442 1.62 19.28 15.04
N ASN A 443 0.72 20.24 14.95
CA ASN A 443 -0.20 20.57 13.86
C ASN A 443 0.42 20.86 12.47
N ASN A 444 1.48 20.17 12.10
CA ASN A 444 1.98 20.15 10.74
C ASN A 444 2.58 18.75 10.52
N PRO A 445 1.98 17.89 9.68
CA PRO A 445 2.67 16.71 9.23
C PRO A 445 3.87 17.22 8.43
N GLN A 446 5.01 17.34 9.09
CA GLN A 446 6.27 17.52 8.36
C GLN A 446 6.33 16.31 7.45
N THR A 447 6.10 16.56 6.16
CA THR A 447 6.39 15.60 5.10
C THR A 447 7.79 15.10 5.40
N ILE A 448 7.92 13.83 5.81
CA ILE A 448 9.24 13.26 6.02
C ILE A 448 9.86 13.28 4.65
N ALA A 449 10.87 14.14 4.46
CA ALA A 449 11.57 14.22 3.20
C ALA A 449 12.17 12.83 2.95
N PHE A 450 11.73 12.20 1.87
CA PHE A 450 12.28 10.94 1.42
C PHE A 450 13.79 11.11 1.23
N GLN A 451 14.60 10.30 1.91
CA GLN A 451 16.03 10.27 1.71
C GLN A 451 16.31 9.30 0.55
N PRO A 452 16.76 9.80 -0.62
CA PRO A 452 17.07 8.90 -1.73
C PRO A 452 18.18 7.93 -1.33
N VAL A 453 18.01 6.66 -1.71
CA VAL A 453 19.06 5.66 -1.56
C VAL A 453 19.99 5.76 -2.76
N GLU A 454 21.30 5.66 -2.53
CA GLU A 454 22.26 5.61 -3.64
C GLU A 454 21.98 4.39 -4.52
N GLY A 455 21.74 4.66 -5.81
CA GLY A 455 21.54 3.61 -6.80
C GLY A 455 22.86 3.03 -7.29
N THR A 456 22.82 1.81 -7.77
CA THR A 456 23.98 1.12 -8.37
C THR A 456 23.81 1.08 -9.89
N ARG A 457 24.82 1.53 -10.64
CA ARG A 457 24.81 1.45 -12.10
C ARG A 457 24.97 0.01 -12.56
N VAL A 458 24.00 -0.47 -13.33
CA VAL A 458 23.98 -1.84 -13.90
C VAL A 458 24.38 -1.82 -15.37
N ILE A 459 23.88 -0.85 -16.12
CA ILE A 459 24.19 -0.62 -17.55
C ILE A 459 24.45 0.88 -17.76
N SER A 460 25.13 1.21 -18.86
CA SER A 460 25.38 2.59 -19.24
C SER A 460 24.10 3.32 -19.64
N SER A 461 24.11 4.66 -19.52
CA SER A 461 22.99 5.50 -19.97
C SER A 461 22.70 5.32 -21.47
N LEU A 462 23.73 5.03 -22.27
CA LEU A 462 23.56 4.74 -23.70
C LEU A 462 22.76 3.45 -23.92
N THR A 463 23.15 2.38 -23.24
CA THR A 463 22.43 1.10 -23.33
C THR A 463 20.99 1.25 -22.83
N ALA A 464 20.77 1.96 -21.73
CA ALA A 464 19.44 2.25 -21.21
C ALA A 464 18.58 3.03 -22.22
N ALA A 465 19.14 4.08 -22.86
CA ALA A 465 18.44 4.86 -23.88
C ALA A 465 18.07 3.98 -25.12
N GLN A 466 19.00 3.14 -25.59
CA GLN A 466 18.72 2.20 -26.65
C GLN A 466 17.61 1.21 -26.27
N MET A 467 17.64 0.68 -25.05
CA MET A 467 16.59 -0.20 -24.54
C MET A 467 15.24 0.50 -24.46
N ARG A 468 15.16 1.75 -23.97
CA ARG A 468 13.92 2.54 -23.93
C ARG A 468 13.29 2.68 -25.32
N GLN A 469 14.09 3.02 -26.35
CA GLN A 469 13.60 3.11 -27.72
C GLN A 469 13.11 1.76 -28.27
N MET A 470 13.85 0.69 -28.03
CA MET A 470 13.45 -0.65 -28.50
C MET A 470 12.19 -1.13 -27.79
N LEU A 471 12.04 -0.86 -26.47
CA LEU A 471 10.84 -1.18 -25.69
C LEU A 471 9.64 -0.32 -26.11
N GLN A 472 9.85 0.89 -26.61
CA GLN A 472 8.81 1.67 -27.28
C GLN A 472 8.29 0.94 -28.55
N GLY A 473 9.19 0.35 -29.34
CA GLY A 473 8.84 -0.46 -30.51
C GLY A 473 7.90 -1.62 -30.16
N VAL A 474 8.07 -2.25 -28.98
CA VAL A 474 7.15 -3.29 -28.48
C VAL A 474 5.72 -2.77 -28.37
N VAL A 475 5.56 -1.51 -27.89
CA VAL A 475 4.24 -0.88 -27.70
C VAL A 475 3.67 -0.36 -29.02
N LEU A 476 4.48 0.26 -29.88
CA LEU A 476 3.99 0.89 -31.09
C LEU A 476 3.59 -0.13 -32.20
N HIS A 477 4.40 -1.15 -32.41
CA HIS A 477 4.21 -2.10 -33.52
C HIS A 477 4.40 -3.57 -33.13
N GLY A 478 4.90 -3.86 -31.92
CA GLY A 478 5.17 -5.22 -31.46
C GLY A 478 4.02 -5.85 -30.68
N THR A 479 4.38 -6.71 -29.71
CA THR A 479 3.45 -7.53 -28.91
C THR A 479 2.68 -6.75 -27.85
N GLY A 480 3.05 -5.49 -27.56
CA GLY A 480 2.53 -4.66 -26.45
C GLY A 480 1.53 -3.58 -26.87
N ARG A 481 0.92 -3.62 -28.04
CA ARG A 481 0.08 -2.53 -28.58
C ARG A 481 -1.05 -2.05 -27.67
N LYS A 482 -1.60 -2.92 -26.84
CA LYS A 482 -2.66 -2.55 -25.86
C LYS A 482 -2.14 -1.73 -24.67
N ALA A 483 -0.83 -1.45 -24.61
CA ALA A 483 -0.22 -0.56 -23.63
C ALA A 483 -0.05 0.88 -24.14
N ILE A 484 -0.55 1.21 -25.33
CA ILE A 484 -0.50 2.57 -25.89
C ILE A 484 -1.31 3.50 -24.97
N LEU A 485 -0.71 4.64 -24.59
CA LEU A 485 -1.31 5.68 -23.79
C LEU A 485 -1.80 6.85 -24.64
N GLU A 486 -2.73 7.61 -24.12
CA GLU A 486 -3.20 8.83 -24.75
C GLU A 486 -2.44 10.04 -24.18
N GLY A 487 -1.77 10.78 -25.06
CA GLY A 487 -0.97 11.94 -24.66
C GLY A 487 0.39 11.62 -24.03
N TYR A 488 0.71 10.35 -23.86
CA TYR A 488 2.00 9.93 -23.28
C TYR A 488 2.68 8.85 -24.13
N SER A 489 4.00 8.96 -24.24
CA SER A 489 4.79 7.86 -24.77
C SER A 489 4.96 6.77 -23.72
N SER A 490 4.93 5.51 -24.15
CA SER A 490 5.11 4.37 -23.25
C SER A 490 6.04 3.33 -23.87
N ALA A 491 6.75 2.63 -23.00
CA ALA A 491 7.64 1.54 -23.34
C ALA A 491 7.41 0.36 -22.39
N GLY A 492 7.63 -0.85 -22.88
CA GLY A 492 7.46 -2.02 -22.01
C GLY A 492 7.65 -3.32 -22.74
N LYS A 493 7.53 -4.43 -22.01
CA LYS A 493 7.69 -5.79 -22.51
C LYS A 493 6.60 -6.71 -21.99
N THR A 494 6.06 -7.51 -22.88
CA THR A 494 5.12 -8.59 -22.58
C THR A 494 5.85 -9.86 -22.15
N GLY A 495 5.25 -10.60 -21.21
CA GLY A 495 5.67 -11.96 -20.86
C GLY A 495 4.49 -12.91 -20.87
N THR A 496 4.77 -14.15 -21.24
CA THR A 496 3.81 -15.26 -21.17
C THR A 496 4.61 -16.52 -20.87
N ALA A 497 4.51 -17.00 -19.64
CA ALA A 497 5.25 -18.17 -19.19
C ALA A 497 4.30 -19.30 -18.83
N GLN A 498 4.60 -20.51 -19.23
CA GLN A 498 3.87 -21.70 -18.80
C GLN A 498 4.16 -21.98 -17.32
N LYS A 499 3.14 -22.35 -16.57
CA LYS A 499 3.34 -22.77 -15.17
C LYS A 499 3.86 -24.20 -15.12
N VAL A 500 4.77 -24.44 -14.21
CA VAL A 500 5.16 -25.81 -13.86
C VAL A 500 4.04 -26.41 -12.99
N ASP A 501 3.55 -27.58 -13.38
CA ASP A 501 2.59 -28.34 -12.58
C ASP A 501 3.34 -29.00 -11.41
N PRO A 502 3.02 -28.64 -10.15
CA PRO A 502 3.72 -29.18 -8.97
C PRO A 502 3.61 -30.71 -8.85
N ALA A 503 2.55 -31.32 -9.40
CA ALA A 503 2.32 -32.78 -9.31
C ALA A 503 3.19 -33.56 -10.29
N THR A 504 3.46 -33.01 -11.48
CA THR A 504 4.19 -33.70 -12.55
C THR A 504 5.58 -33.17 -12.78
N GLY A 505 5.90 -31.97 -12.30
CA GLY A 505 7.14 -31.23 -12.60
C GLY A 505 7.25 -30.79 -14.07
N ALA A 506 6.20 -30.97 -14.87
CA ALA A 506 6.17 -30.59 -16.29
C ALA A 506 5.45 -29.25 -16.49
N TYR A 507 5.69 -28.60 -17.63
CA TYR A 507 4.96 -27.40 -18.01
C TYR A 507 3.48 -27.70 -18.30
N SER A 508 2.59 -26.91 -17.68
CA SER A 508 1.15 -26.98 -17.94
C SER A 508 0.85 -26.51 -19.36
N LYS A 509 -0.06 -27.21 -20.04
CA LYS A 509 -0.53 -26.79 -21.36
C LYS A 509 -1.62 -25.71 -21.33
N THR A 510 -2.21 -25.48 -20.17
CA THR A 510 -3.40 -24.62 -20.01
C THR A 510 -3.22 -23.49 -19.00
N LYS A 511 -2.21 -23.55 -18.12
CA LYS A 511 -1.98 -22.53 -17.08
C LYS A 511 -0.73 -21.73 -17.42
N TYR A 512 -0.91 -20.42 -17.47
CA TYR A 512 0.14 -19.47 -17.81
C TYR A 512 0.20 -18.35 -16.77
N VAL A 513 1.38 -17.75 -16.62
CA VAL A 513 1.55 -16.46 -15.98
C VAL A 513 1.72 -15.43 -17.08
N ALA A 514 0.77 -14.52 -17.19
CA ALA A 514 0.80 -13.41 -18.12
C ALA A 514 1.34 -12.17 -17.44
N SER A 515 2.29 -11.48 -18.05
CA SER A 515 2.89 -10.28 -17.45
C SER A 515 3.07 -9.16 -18.48
N PHE A 516 3.08 -7.93 -17.97
CA PHE A 516 3.52 -6.75 -18.68
C PHE A 516 4.32 -5.86 -17.70
N ALA A 517 5.53 -5.48 -18.11
CA ALA A 517 6.35 -4.52 -17.37
C ALA A 517 6.69 -3.35 -18.27
N GLY A 518 6.43 -2.12 -17.84
CA GLY A 518 6.65 -0.94 -18.66
C GLY A 518 6.77 0.33 -17.83
N PHE A 519 7.06 1.41 -18.49
CA PHE A 519 7.21 2.75 -17.90
C PHE A 519 6.73 3.83 -18.89
N ALA A 520 6.46 5.00 -18.34
CA ALA A 520 6.08 6.20 -19.10
C ALA A 520 6.41 7.48 -18.30
N PRO A 521 6.64 8.64 -18.98
CA PRO A 521 6.98 8.81 -20.39
C PRO A 521 8.34 8.20 -20.75
N ILE A 522 8.69 8.07 -22.06
CA ILE A 522 9.94 7.39 -22.47
C ILE A 522 11.18 8.24 -22.18
N ASN A 523 11.12 9.54 -22.46
CA ASN A 523 12.28 10.42 -22.36
C ASN A 523 12.61 10.81 -20.92
N ASP A 524 11.59 10.91 -20.06
CA ASP A 524 11.70 11.20 -18.63
C ASP A 524 10.73 10.29 -17.86
N PRO A 525 11.08 9.01 -17.64
CA PRO A 525 10.20 8.05 -17.03
C PRO A 525 9.85 8.43 -15.59
N GLN A 526 8.59 8.78 -15.35
CA GLN A 526 8.10 9.15 -14.02
C GLN A 526 7.62 7.94 -13.22
N ILE A 527 7.05 6.95 -13.94
CA ILE A 527 6.41 5.78 -13.34
C ILE A 527 6.79 4.52 -14.11
N ALA A 528 7.12 3.47 -13.37
CA ALA A 528 7.20 2.10 -13.82
C ALA A 528 6.03 1.29 -13.26
N VAL A 529 5.40 0.45 -14.08
CA VAL A 529 4.28 -0.41 -13.67
C VAL A 529 4.54 -1.83 -14.13
N VAL A 530 4.33 -2.77 -13.22
CA VAL A 530 4.35 -4.21 -13.48
C VAL A 530 2.97 -4.79 -13.19
N VAL A 531 2.44 -5.54 -14.15
CA VAL A 531 1.17 -6.26 -14.04
C VAL A 531 1.41 -7.74 -14.28
N ILE A 532 0.95 -8.57 -13.36
CA ILE A 532 1.04 -10.03 -13.45
C ILE A 532 -0.35 -10.63 -13.21
N LEU A 533 -0.76 -11.51 -14.10
CA LEU A 533 -1.98 -12.32 -13.98
C LEU A 533 -1.64 -13.80 -13.98
N ASP A 534 -2.17 -14.52 -13.02
CA ASP A 534 -1.99 -15.96 -12.91
C ASP A 534 -3.19 -16.71 -13.45
N SER A 535 -2.94 -17.59 -14.43
CA SER A 535 -3.92 -18.55 -14.98
C SER A 535 -5.20 -17.90 -15.49
N ALA A 536 -5.06 -16.81 -16.29
CA ALA A 536 -6.18 -16.23 -17.04
C ALA A 536 -6.81 -17.30 -17.97
N VAL A 537 -8.13 -17.27 -18.10
CA VAL A 537 -8.90 -18.23 -18.89
C VAL A 537 -9.11 -17.70 -20.31
N GLY A 538 -8.93 -18.55 -21.32
CA GLY A 538 -9.03 -18.17 -22.73
C GLY A 538 -7.78 -17.47 -23.23
N LEU A 539 -7.83 -16.14 -23.40
CA LEU A 539 -6.65 -15.35 -23.76
C LEU A 539 -5.69 -15.31 -22.56
N HIS A 540 -4.43 -15.69 -22.80
CA HIS A 540 -3.42 -15.81 -21.75
C HIS A 540 -2.09 -15.10 -22.11
N GLN A 541 -2.01 -14.43 -23.27
CA GLN A 541 -0.82 -13.66 -23.64
C GLN A 541 -0.78 -12.34 -22.86
N GLY A 542 0.39 -11.99 -22.31
CA GLY A 542 0.59 -10.77 -21.53
C GLY A 542 0.18 -9.49 -22.26
N GLY A 543 0.41 -9.43 -23.57
CA GLY A 543 -0.03 -8.33 -24.43
C GLY A 543 -1.54 -8.21 -24.60
N GLN A 544 -2.30 -9.28 -24.32
CA GLN A 544 -3.76 -9.30 -24.45
C GLN A 544 -4.46 -9.03 -23.12
N VAL A 545 -3.92 -9.55 -22.00
CA VAL A 545 -4.59 -9.53 -20.70
C VAL A 545 -3.92 -8.58 -19.67
N SER A 546 -2.58 -8.47 -19.66
CA SER A 546 -1.86 -7.64 -18.70
C SER A 546 -1.60 -6.22 -19.21
N ALA A 547 -1.34 -6.04 -20.52
CA ALA A 547 -1.11 -4.74 -21.13
C ALA A 547 -2.31 -3.77 -21.00
N PRO A 548 -3.58 -4.20 -21.15
CA PRO A 548 -4.72 -3.30 -20.91
C PRO A 548 -4.81 -2.79 -19.48
N ILE A 549 -4.47 -3.62 -18.48
CA ILE A 549 -4.43 -3.20 -17.07
C ILE A 549 -3.31 -2.18 -16.87
N PHE A 550 -2.12 -2.46 -17.40
CA PHE A 550 -1.01 -1.50 -17.41
C PHE A 550 -1.46 -0.15 -18.00
N GLN A 551 -2.10 -0.17 -19.17
CA GLN A 551 -2.55 1.03 -19.86
C GLN A 551 -3.47 1.88 -18.95
N ARG A 552 -4.49 1.25 -18.35
CA ARG A 552 -5.46 1.94 -17.49
C ARG A 552 -4.82 2.47 -16.19
N VAL A 553 -3.94 1.69 -15.57
CA VAL A 553 -3.22 2.12 -14.34
C VAL A 553 -2.26 3.25 -14.64
N MET A 554 -1.45 3.11 -15.69
CA MET A 554 -0.44 4.10 -16.06
C MET A 554 -1.10 5.42 -16.48
N GLN A 555 -2.10 5.39 -17.34
CA GLN A 555 -2.81 6.57 -17.82
C GLN A 555 -3.36 7.40 -16.65
N GLN A 556 -4.12 6.77 -15.76
CA GLN A 556 -4.74 7.44 -14.63
C GLN A 556 -3.72 7.92 -13.59
N THR A 557 -2.62 7.18 -13.42
CA THR A 557 -1.54 7.57 -12.50
C THR A 557 -0.80 8.81 -13.00
N LEU A 558 -0.46 8.87 -14.29
CA LEU A 558 0.21 10.04 -14.89
C LEU A 558 -0.69 11.29 -14.86
N GLU A 559 -1.98 11.12 -15.16
CA GLU A 559 -2.97 12.19 -15.06
C GLU A 559 -3.12 12.69 -13.62
N TYR A 560 -3.21 11.78 -12.65
CA TYR A 560 -3.29 12.12 -11.22
C TYR A 560 -2.04 12.87 -10.73
N LEU A 561 -0.86 12.47 -11.20
CA LEU A 561 0.41 13.12 -10.85
C LEU A 561 0.66 14.41 -11.65
N HIS A 562 -0.26 14.79 -12.53
CA HIS A 562 -0.14 15.96 -13.42
C HIS A 562 1.13 15.96 -14.26
N VAL A 563 1.56 14.78 -14.71
CA VAL A 563 2.72 14.65 -15.60
C VAL A 563 2.38 15.32 -16.94
N PRO A 564 3.23 16.20 -17.48
CA PRO A 564 2.98 16.83 -18.77
C PRO A 564 2.89 15.79 -19.90
N HIS A 565 2.00 16.02 -20.86
CA HIS A 565 1.90 15.19 -22.06
C HIS A 565 3.15 15.38 -22.93
N ASP A 566 3.76 14.29 -23.40
CA ASP A 566 4.90 14.28 -24.30
C ASP A 566 4.55 13.83 -25.72
N VAL A 567 3.30 13.42 -25.95
CA VAL A 567 2.71 13.06 -27.25
C VAL A 567 1.47 13.90 -27.48
N GLN A 568 1.25 14.31 -28.72
CA GLN A 568 0.05 15.08 -29.08
C GLN A 568 -1.23 14.23 -28.83
N LEU A 569 -2.19 14.83 -28.15
CA LEU A 569 -3.49 14.23 -27.99
C LEU A 569 -4.21 14.09 -29.32
N PRO A 570 -5.04 13.06 -29.53
CA PRO A 570 -5.90 12.95 -30.71
C PRO A 570 -6.76 14.19 -30.90
N ALA A 571 -6.98 14.60 -32.14
CA ALA A 571 -7.64 15.84 -32.48
C ALA A 571 -9.05 16.00 -31.84
N ASN A 572 -9.78 14.89 -31.67
CA ASN A 572 -11.06 14.85 -30.97
C ASN A 572 -10.95 15.24 -29.48
N ARG A 573 -9.88 14.85 -28.78
CA ARG A 573 -9.62 15.24 -27.39
C ARG A 573 -9.06 16.67 -27.26
N GLN A 574 -8.22 17.10 -28.21
CA GLN A 574 -7.72 18.49 -28.23
C GLN A 574 -8.88 19.50 -28.33
N VAL A 575 -9.91 19.18 -29.10
CA VAL A 575 -11.12 20.04 -29.25
C VAL A 575 -11.90 20.12 -27.94
N LEU A 576 -12.00 19.04 -27.16
CA LEU A 576 -12.67 19.04 -25.84
C LEU A 576 -11.93 19.90 -24.82
N LEU A 577 -10.59 19.90 -24.83
CA LEU A 577 -9.78 20.74 -23.95
C LEU A 577 -9.77 22.21 -24.37
N ALA A 578 -9.93 22.50 -25.66
CA ALA A 578 -9.91 23.85 -26.22
C ALA A 578 -11.27 24.56 -26.20
N ARG A 579 -12.38 23.82 -26.05
CA ARG A 579 -13.74 24.40 -26.02
C ARG A 579 -14.23 24.50 -24.57
N ARG A 580 -14.22 25.71 -24.04
CA ARG A 580 -14.89 26.05 -22.78
C ARG A 580 -16.41 26.10 -22.91
N ASP A 581 -16.94 26.15 -24.14
CA ASP A 581 -18.36 26.19 -24.46
C ASP A 581 -18.69 25.06 -25.45
N VAL A 582 -19.07 23.89 -24.94
CA VAL A 582 -19.74 22.85 -25.74
C VAL A 582 -21.23 23.14 -25.65
N PRO A 583 -21.94 23.47 -26.78
CA PRO A 583 -23.38 23.64 -26.76
C PRO A 583 -24.04 22.37 -26.24
N GLU A 584 -25.03 22.51 -25.35
CA GLU A 584 -25.77 21.42 -24.72
C GLU A 584 -26.34 20.41 -25.71
N ALA A 585 -26.69 20.89 -26.91
CA ALA A 585 -27.17 20.07 -28.05
C ALA A 585 -26.12 19.12 -28.65
N SER A 586 -24.80 19.25 -28.29
CA SER A 586 -23.73 18.32 -28.73
C SER A 586 -23.40 17.27 -27.69
N LEU A 587 -24.07 17.31 -26.54
CA LEU A 587 -24.01 16.32 -25.45
C LEU A 587 -25.18 15.33 -25.51
N GLU A 588 -25.91 15.25 -26.67
CA GLU A 588 -26.85 14.15 -26.84
C GLU A 588 -26.13 12.82 -26.65
N GLU A 589 -26.48 12.17 -25.57
CA GLU A 589 -25.97 10.83 -25.22
C GLU A 589 -26.29 9.91 -26.41
N GLY A 590 -25.24 9.37 -27.04
CA GLY A 590 -25.38 8.19 -27.87
C GLY A 590 -26.09 7.13 -27.03
N ALA A 591 -26.99 6.37 -27.61
CA ALA A 591 -27.71 5.31 -26.90
C ALA A 591 -26.79 4.51 -26.00
N PRO A 592 -27.21 4.19 -24.75
CA PRO A 592 -26.35 3.50 -23.80
C PRO A 592 -25.81 2.20 -24.42
N ASP A 593 -24.49 2.02 -24.37
CA ASP A 593 -23.83 0.81 -24.81
C ASP A 593 -24.47 -0.39 -24.13
N HIS A 594 -25.17 -1.22 -24.89
CA HIS A 594 -25.68 -2.48 -24.39
C HIS A 594 -24.49 -3.42 -24.14
N LEU A 595 -24.10 -3.56 -22.89
CA LEU A 595 -23.21 -4.62 -22.41
C LEU A 595 -23.78 -5.98 -22.87
N GLY A 596 -23.14 -6.58 -23.89
CA GLY A 596 -23.50 -7.91 -24.39
C GLY A 596 -23.94 -7.99 -25.86
N ALA A 597 -23.98 -6.90 -26.63
CA ALA A 597 -24.17 -6.99 -28.08
C ALA A 597 -22.85 -7.40 -28.75
N ASN A 598 -22.89 -8.47 -29.53
CA ASN A 598 -21.79 -8.82 -30.43
C ASN A 598 -21.54 -7.64 -31.36
N LEU A 599 -20.26 -7.22 -31.49
CA LEU A 599 -19.84 -6.31 -32.53
C LEU A 599 -20.07 -6.98 -33.89
N GLU A 600 -21.22 -6.70 -34.52
CA GLU A 600 -21.39 -6.97 -35.92
C GLU A 600 -20.46 -6.00 -36.67
N MET A 601 -19.47 -6.58 -37.39
CA MET A 601 -18.65 -5.81 -38.32
C MET A 601 -19.61 -5.19 -39.37
N ALA A 602 -19.67 -3.87 -39.38
CA ALA A 602 -20.34 -3.16 -40.45
C ALA A 602 -19.68 -3.57 -41.78
N GLU A 603 -20.41 -4.32 -42.58
CA GLU A 603 -20.04 -4.56 -43.97
C GLU A 603 -19.94 -3.20 -44.67
N ALA A 604 -18.77 -2.91 -45.23
CA ALA A 604 -18.56 -1.74 -46.03
C ALA A 604 -19.53 -1.80 -47.24
N SER A 605 -20.57 -0.97 -47.20
CA SER A 605 -21.46 -0.72 -48.29
C SER A 605 -20.64 -0.14 -49.46
N GLU A 606 -20.39 -0.94 -50.49
CA GLU A 606 -19.87 -0.46 -51.77
C GLU A 606 -20.89 0.51 -52.41
N ALA A 607 -20.59 1.80 -52.35
CA ALA A 607 -21.29 2.78 -53.16
C ALA A 607 -20.78 2.71 -54.62
N PRO A 608 -21.67 2.76 -55.62
CA PRO A 608 -21.27 2.61 -57.02
C PRO A 608 -20.50 3.85 -57.52
N ILE A 609 -19.31 3.55 -58.11
CA ILE A 609 -18.45 4.57 -58.73
C ILE A 609 -19.11 5.07 -60.02
N GLY A 610 -19.61 6.30 -60.04
CA GLY A 610 -19.97 7.03 -61.26
C GLY A 610 -18.75 7.76 -61.83
N PRO A 611 -18.63 7.93 -63.16
CA PRO A 611 -17.42 8.42 -63.79
C PRO A 611 -17.19 9.92 -63.54
N LEU A 612 -16.06 10.27 -62.92
CA LEU A 612 -15.59 11.64 -62.79
C LEU A 612 -14.87 12.09 -64.03
N SER A 613 -15.50 13.10 -64.69
CA SER A 613 -14.94 13.87 -65.79
C SER A 613 -13.74 14.68 -65.33
N ALA A 614 -12.66 14.54 -66.02
CA ALA A 614 -11.42 15.31 -65.80
C ALA A 614 -11.59 16.76 -66.19
N LYS A 615 -11.34 17.70 -65.28
CA LYS A 615 -10.91 19.08 -65.58
C LYS A 615 -9.63 19.37 -64.80
N THR A 616 -8.57 19.46 -65.61
CA THR A 616 -7.23 19.87 -65.23
C THR A 616 -7.16 21.39 -65.15
N GLU A 617 -6.82 21.98 -64.02
CA GLU A 617 -6.24 23.33 -63.92
C GLU A 617 -4.94 23.29 -63.14
N PRO A 618 -3.89 24.04 -63.53
CA PRO A 618 -2.55 23.91 -63.03
C PRO A 618 -2.34 24.76 -61.76
N ILE A 619 -1.78 24.11 -60.74
CA ILE A 619 -1.33 24.82 -59.53
C ILE A 619 0.09 25.34 -59.73
N HIS A 620 0.24 26.66 -59.68
CA HIS A 620 1.52 27.34 -59.66
C HIS A 620 2.36 26.96 -58.44
N GLN A 621 3.52 26.41 -58.69
CA GLN A 621 4.60 26.30 -57.69
C GLN A 621 5.24 27.67 -57.54
N GLN A 622 5.14 28.29 -56.35
CA GLN A 622 6.06 29.37 -55.94
C GLN A 622 7.25 28.77 -55.22
N VAL A 623 8.39 28.88 -55.87
CA VAL A 623 9.71 28.62 -55.34
C VAL A 623 10.14 29.86 -54.53
N VAL A 624 10.53 29.70 -53.26
CA VAL A 624 11.23 30.71 -52.48
C VAL A 624 12.69 30.34 -52.36
N PRO A 625 13.62 31.22 -52.68
CA PRO A 625 15.05 30.86 -52.74
C PRO A 625 15.73 30.92 -51.38
N ALA A 626 16.62 29.95 -51.19
CA ALA A 626 17.60 29.96 -50.10
C ALA A 626 18.72 30.94 -50.40
N ALA A 627 19.05 31.85 -49.48
CA ALA A 627 20.36 32.45 -49.21
C ALA A 627 20.24 33.35 -47.97
N LEU A 628 21.01 33.11 -46.91
CA LEU A 628 22.30 33.72 -46.63
C LEU A 628 22.90 33.13 -45.35
N ILE A 629 23.96 32.39 -45.56
CA ILE A 629 24.92 32.02 -44.50
C ILE A 629 25.87 33.21 -44.36
N THR A 630 25.98 33.78 -43.18
CA THR A 630 27.11 34.65 -42.86
C THR A 630 27.87 34.09 -41.67
N LYS A 631 29.09 33.69 -41.94
CA LYS A 631 30.16 33.34 -40.99
C LYS A 631 30.49 34.54 -40.14
N VAL A 632 30.66 34.35 -38.84
CA VAL A 632 31.57 35.21 -38.04
C VAL A 632 32.54 34.32 -37.29
N ALA A 633 33.81 34.69 -37.41
CA ALA A 633 34.98 33.94 -37.07
C ALA A 633 35.29 33.89 -35.57
N GLU A 634 36.06 32.85 -35.25
CA GLU A 634 36.86 32.70 -34.03
C GLU A 634 37.84 33.85 -33.79
N GLN A 635 38.04 34.19 -32.53
CA GLN A 635 39.42 34.35 -32.01
C GLN A 635 39.45 34.20 -30.48
N PRO A 636 40.58 33.66 -29.94
CA PRO A 636 40.70 33.25 -28.55
C PRO A 636 41.47 34.31 -27.71
N GLY A 637 41.07 34.48 -26.47
CA GLY A 637 41.77 35.34 -25.51
C GLY A 637 42.12 34.61 -24.22
N LYS A 638 43.40 34.52 -23.93
CA LYS A 638 44.09 33.86 -22.83
C LYS A 638 43.84 34.54 -21.47
N MET A 639 43.85 33.66 -20.46
CA MET A 639 44.43 33.77 -19.11
C MET A 639 44.50 35.09 -18.37
N SER A 640 44.03 35.12 -17.12
CA SER A 640 44.93 35.37 -15.97
C SER A 640 44.22 35.03 -14.67
N ALA A 641 44.92 34.30 -13.82
CA ALA A 641 44.61 34.08 -12.41
C ALA A 641 45.08 35.29 -11.60
N ALA A 642 44.33 35.66 -10.58
CA ALA A 642 44.83 36.14 -9.30
C ALA A 642 43.70 36.44 -8.31
N ASP A 643 43.77 35.75 -7.23
CA ASP A 643 43.64 36.13 -5.80
C ASP A 643 42.62 37.16 -5.31
N SER A 644 42.06 36.69 -4.23
CA SER A 644 41.80 37.31 -2.92
C SER A 644 40.41 37.80 -2.58
N ALA A 645 39.89 37.05 -1.65
CA ALA A 645 39.42 37.44 -0.31
C ALA A 645 38.30 38.51 -0.17
N SER A 646 37.34 38.05 0.62
CA SER A 646 36.65 38.83 1.66
C SER A 646 35.58 39.84 1.26
N SER A 647 34.35 39.53 1.55
CA SER A 647 33.50 40.22 2.55
C SER A 647 32.03 39.96 2.29
N ALA A 648 31.37 39.39 3.28
CA ALA A 648 29.92 39.33 3.39
C ALA A 648 29.37 40.73 3.76
N PRO A 649 28.21 41.13 3.24
CA PRO A 649 27.45 42.19 3.84
C PRO A 649 26.40 41.64 4.81
N SER A 650 26.45 42.15 6.04
CA SER A 650 25.50 42.05 7.10
C SER A 650 24.11 42.55 6.71
N MET A 651 23.07 41.74 6.97
CA MET A 651 21.67 42.17 6.98
C MET A 651 21.35 42.99 8.23
N PRO A 652 20.53 44.04 8.14
CA PRO A 652 20.07 44.77 9.33
C PRO A 652 18.96 44.00 10.04
N ALA A 653 19.06 43.98 11.35
CA ALA A 653 18.05 43.49 12.27
C ALA A 653 16.78 44.36 12.17
N LEU A 654 15.65 43.76 11.91
CA LEU A 654 14.32 44.35 12.10
C LEU A 654 13.77 43.94 13.46
N SER A 655 13.45 44.93 14.25
CA SER A 655 12.87 44.90 15.57
C SER A 655 11.55 44.16 15.65
N SER A 656 11.44 43.36 16.70
CA SER A 656 10.23 42.73 17.15
C SER A 656 9.20 43.76 17.63
N GLU A 657 8.13 43.96 16.86
CA GLU A 657 6.91 44.55 17.38
C GLU A 657 5.90 43.45 17.73
N ASN A 658 5.51 43.42 18.97
CA ASN A 658 4.43 42.59 19.50
C ASN A 658 3.11 42.96 18.82
N LEU A 659 2.60 42.05 17.97
CA LEU A 659 1.19 42.07 17.55
C LEU A 659 0.48 40.91 18.21
N ALA A 660 -0.43 41.26 19.12
CA ALA A 660 -1.39 40.36 19.75
C ALA A 660 -2.25 39.66 18.67
N PRO A 661 -2.64 38.39 18.88
CA PRO A 661 -3.45 37.68 17.89
C PRO A 661 -4.85 38.33 17.79
N PRO A 662 -5.39 38.50 16.56
CA PRO A 662 -6.73 39.04 16.40
C PRO A 662 -7.74 38.03 16.95
N LYS A 663 -8.61 38.53 17.83
CA LYS A 663 -9.80 37.80 18.30
C LYS A 663 -10.71 37.53 17.09
N LEU A 664 -10.99 36.24 16.80
CA LEU A 664 -12.03 35.82 15.87
C LEU A 664 -13.40 36.35 16.36
N PRO A 665 -14.18 37.01 15.50
CA PRO A 665 -15.56 37.35 15.83
C PRO A 665 -16.40 36.06 15.77
N ALA A 666 -17.19 35.85 16.79
CA ALA A 666 -18.21 34.82 16.82
C ALA A 666 -19.28 35.14 15.78
N GLY A 667 -19.49 34.21 14.83
CA GLY A 667 -20.61 34.25 13.86
C GLY A 667 -20.39 35.21 12.71
N GLY A 668 -19.41 34.91 11.85
CA GLY A 668 -19.24 35.57 10.56
C GLY A 668 -19.36 34.54 9.42
N THR A 669 -20.39 34.72 8.60
CA THR A 669 -20.51 34.07 7.28
C THR A 669 -19.33 34.55 6.43
N VAL A 670 -18.45 33.63 6.02
CA VAL A 670 -17.42 33.93 5.03
C VAL A 670 -18.14 33.99 3.68
N VAL A 671 -18.37 35.20 3.17
CA VAL A 671 -18.79 35.40 1.80
C VAL A 671 -17.54 35.23 0.95
N LEU A 672 -17.40 34.11 0.24
CA LEU A 672 -16.45 33.98 -0.84
C LEU A 672 -17.01 34.73 -2.05
N ASP A 673 -16.37 35.85 -2.44
CA ASP A 673 -16.58 36.42 -3.77
C ASP A 673 -16.16 35.39 -4.81
N VAL A 674 -17.13 34.77 -5.48
CA VAL A 674 -16.94 33.84 -6.57
C VAL A 674 -16.93 34.70 -7.85
N GLU A 675 -15.82 34.64 -8.59
CA GLU A 675 -15.74 35.18 -9.93
C GLU A 675 -16.91 34.66 -10.82
N GLU A 676 -17.47 35.49 -11.68
CA GLU A 676 -18.56 35.18 -12.62
C GLU A 676 -18.28 33.87 -13.37
N GLY A 677 -19.04 32.79 -13.08
CA GLY A 677 -18.92 31.51 -13.81
C GLY A 677 -19.30 30.24 -13.01
N GLY A 678 -19.88 30.36 -11.81
CA GLY A 678 -20.36 29.20 -11.05
C GLY A 678 -21.73 28.66 -11.47
N ILE A 679 -22.08 27.44 -11.05
CA ILE A 679 -23.42 26.86 -11.25
C ILE A 679 -24.40 27.54 -10.29
N GLU A 680 -25.58 27.94 -10.79
CA GLU A 680 -26.60 28.53 -9.96
C GLU A 680 -27.21 27.52 -8.98
N MET A 681 -27.26 27.88 -7.70
CA MET A 681 -27.71 27.00 -6.61
C MET A 681 -29.23 26.79 -6.70
N PRO A 682 -29.72 25.56 -6.87
CA PRO A 682 -31.14 25.26 -6.88
C PRO A 682 -31.77 25.47 -5.49
N SER A 683 -33.08 25.72 -5.45
CA SER A 683 -33.80 25.77 -4.18
C SER A 683 -34.17 24.38 -3.70
N PHE A 684 -33.69 24.05 -2.49
CA PHE A 684 -34.06 22.82 -1.78
C PHE A 684 -35.21 23.06 -0.77
N LEU A 685 -35.55 24.31 -0.48
CA LEU A 685 -36.58 24.67 0.50
C LEU A 685 -37.92 24.00 0.22
N GLY A 686 -38.53 23.38 1.23
CA GLY A 686 -39.79 22.66 1.12
C GLY A 686 -39.72 21.26 0.51
N LYS A 687 -38.55 20.82 0.00
CA LYS A 687 -38.34 19.46 -0.52
C LYS A 687 -38.13 18.45 0.60
N THR A 688 -38.55 17.22 0.39
CA THR A 688 -38.18 16.10 1.27
C THR A 688 -36.71 15.76 1.11
N LEU A 689 -36.12 15.07 2.09
CA LEU A 689 -34.70 14.66 2.03
C LEU A 689 -34.36 13.93 0.71
N ARG A 690 -35.19 12.98 0.28
CA ARG A 690 -34.97 12.25 -0.97
C ARG A 690 -34.95 13.18 -2.18
N SER A 691 -35.99 14.02 -2.30
CA SER A 691 -36.10 14.95 -3.43
C SER A 691 -35.05 16.07 -3.45
N ALA A 692 -34.51 16.42 -2.25
CA ALA A 692 -33.38 17.34 -2.16
C ALA A 692 -32.07 16.69 -2.56
N MET A 693 -31.86 15.42 -2.21
CA MET A 693 -30.68 14.65 -2.63
C MET A 693 -30.66 14.42 -4.14
N GLU A 694 -31.79 14.03 -4.74
CA GLU A 694 -31.92 13.88 -6.19
C GLU A 694 -31.60 15.20 -6.90
N ALA A 695 -32.24 16.31 -6.47
CA ALA A 695 -32.00 17.63 -7.08
C ALA A 695 -30.55 18.16 -6.86
N ALA A 696 -29.87 17.79 -5.77
CA ALA A 696 -28.48 18.16 -5.58
C ALA A 696 -27.55 17.35 -6.49
N GLN A 697 -27.83 16.05 -6.64
CA GLN A 697 -27.08 15.16 -7.52
C GLN A 697 -27.22 15.58 -8.99
N ASP A 698 -28.45 15.91 -9.43
CA ASP A 698 -28.73 16.42 -10.79
C ASP A 698 -28.03 17.74 -11.09
N ALA A 699 -27.89 18.60 -10.06
CA ALA A 699 -27.19 19.87 -10.16
C ALA A 699 -25.68 19.79 -9.89
N GLY A 700 -25.14 18.59 -9.60
CA GLY A 700 -23.70 18.37 -9.38
C GLY A 700 -23.17 18.89 -8.04
N PHE A 701 -24.00 18.92 -6.98
CA PHE A 701 -23.62 19.34 -5.64
C PHE A 701 -23.57 18.18 -4.65
N ASP A 702 -22.68 18.30 -3.65
CA ASP A 702 -22.62 17.37 -2.51
C ASP A 702 -23.50 17.89 -1.37
N LEU A 703 -24.62 17.19 -1.07
CA LEU A 703 -25.61 17.61 -0.08
C LEU A 703 -25.29 17.07 1.31
N ASP A 704 -25.03 17.96 2.26
CA ASP A 704 -24.91 17.65 3.69
C ASP A 704 -26.24 17.90 4.39
N ALA A 705 -26.96 16.82 4.71
CA ALA A 705 -28.30 16.86 5.25
C ALA A 705 -28.32 16.80 6.77
N ILE A 706 -28.84 17.82 7.44
CA ILE A 706 -28.96 17.90 8.89
C ILE A 706 -30.45 17.85 9.31
N GLY A 707 -30.85 16.79 10.03
CA GLY A 707 -32.21 16.62 10.53
C GLY A 707 -33.09 15.73 9.65
N SER A 708 -34.42 15.77 9.85
CA SER A 708 -35.39 14.97 9.12
C SER A 708 -36.70 15.74 8.88
N GLY A 709 -37.39 15.45 7.75
CA GLY A 709 -38.63 16.12 7.35
C GLY A 709 -38.49 16.86 6.03
N VAL A 710 -38.90 18.13 6.00
CA VAL A 710 -38.75 19.01 4.84
C VAL A 710 -37.65 20.04 5.04
N ALA A 711 -36.96 20.42 3.97
CA ALA A 711 -35.91 21.42 3.99
C ALA A 711 -36.43 22.77 4.45
N ARG A 712 -35.88 23.32 5.52
CA ARG A 712 -36.25 24.62 6.09
C ARG A 712 -35.22 25.71 5.81
N GLU A 713 -33.94 25.31 5.77
CA GLU A 713 -32.82 26.22 5.56
C GLU A 713 -31.80 25.55 4.62
N GLN A 714 -31.17 26.33 3.77
CA GLN A 714 -30.05 25.88 2.96
C GLN A 714 -28.93 26.91 2.94
N LEU A 715 -27.70 26.43 2.87
CA LEU A 715 -26.51 27.25 2.70
C LEU A 715 -25.57 26.59 1.68
N PRO A 716 -25.19 27.27 0.59
CA PRO A 716 -25.53 28.65 0.15
C PRO A 716 -27.00 28.87 -0.16
N ALA A 717 -27.41 30.15 -0.24
CA ALA A 717 -28.78 30.52 -0.53
C ALA A 717 -29.19 30.13 -1.98
N PRO A 718 -30.49 29.90 -2.26
CA PRO A 718 -30.96 29.66 -3.62
C PRO A 718 -30.57 30.82 -4.56
N GLY A 719 -30.10 30.49 -5.78
CA GLY A 719 -29.63 31.47 -6.75
C GLY A 719 -28.18 31.95 -6.55
N ALA A 720 -27.46 31.46 -5.55
CA ALA A 720 -26.05 31.77 -5.40
C ALA A 720 -25.20 30.98 -6.43
N HIS A 721 -24.25 31.63 -7.07
CA HIS A 721 -23.33 30.98 -8.00
C HIS A 721 -22.19 30.34 -7.20
N VAL A 722 -22.00 29.03 -7.32
CA VAL A 722 -20.96 28.24 -6.61
C VAL A 722 -20.27 27.29 -7.57
N ALA A 723 -19.05 26.89 -7.23
CA ALA A 723 -18.29 25.96 -8.07
C ALA A 723 -18.96 24.57 -8.10
N ALA A 724 -18.86 23.85 -9.22
CA ALA A 724 -19.33 22.47 -9.33
C ALA A 724 -18.65 21.59 -8.27
N GLY A 725 -19.43 20.70 -7.61
CA GLY A 725 -18.96 19.87 -6.52
C GLY A 725 -18.86 20.57 -5.17
N SER A 726 -19.37 21.81 -5.05
CA SER A 726 -19.44 22.51 -3.76
C SER A 726 -20.37 21.78 -2.80
N ARG A 727 -20.01 21.77 -1.51
CA ARG A 727 -20.82 21.19 -0.45
C ARG A 727 -21.96 22.13 -0.07
N VAL A 728 -23.19 21.63 -0.06
CA VAL A 728 -24.41 22.36 0.28
C VAL A 728 -24.97 21.81 1.58
N VAL A 729 -25.14 22.65 2.58
CA VAL A 729 -25.74 22.25 3.86
C VAL A 729 -27.23 22.56 3.83
N VAL A 730 -28.10 21.55 4.04
CA VAL A 730 -29.55 21.70 4.10
C VAL A 730 -30.08 21.18 5.44
N ARG A 731 -30.78 22.05 6.17
CA ARG A 731 -31.43 21.68 7.42
C ARG A 731 -32.87 21.29 7.19
N PHE A 732 -33.22 20.08 7.63
CA PHE A 732 -34.56 19.51 7.55
C PHE A 732 -35.25 19.61 8.91
N GLY A 733 -36.52 19.98 8.90
CA GLY A 733 -37.37 20.07 10.07
C GLY A 733 -38.80 19.58 9.77
N ARG A 734 -39.56 19.23 10.83
CA ARG A 734 -40.97 18.87 10.74
C ARG A 734 -41.86 20.10 10.51
#